data_5a04b127a154f4b29eca5a011a8fd936
#
_entry.id   5a04b127a154f4b29eca5a011a8fd936
#
_cell.length_a   1.000
_cell.length_b   1.000
_cell.length_c   1.000
_cell.angle_alpha   90.00
_cell.angle_beta   90.00
_cell.angle_gamma   90.00
#
_symmetry.space_group_name_H-M   'P 1'
#
loop_
_entity.id
_entity.type
_entity.pdbx_description
1 polymer ?
#
loop_
_entity_poly.entity_id
_entity_poly.type
_entity_poly.pdbx_seq_one_letter_code
_entity_poly.pdbx_strand_id
1 'polypeptide(L)'
;MKILSTTIIVVLLLPIISVAQQLQPLKYNNPGLVVDLGVGLWAWPVPCDADGDGDYDLLVACPDKPSNGVWFFENTSGATSANKFPVFKPAKRISHAVHYVMPSYIDGELRVLTPGFEHVDFIKSGLTQRSKLSIEPKFYKTVGPQTKGPKVRHNQWRYVDYDGDAHLDLVVGIEDWSYYGWDDAWDSNGKWTNDRLHGFVLLFRNEGTTDAPTYAEPRKLMTTSGLIDTYGCPSPNFVDFDKDGDLDLLCGEFLDGFTYFQNTGTRTAPVYADGTRLNQKNGDPLTMDLQMIVPVAFDWDNDGDADLIVGDEDGRVALVENTGAHDEHNTPIFASPKYFQQQADTLKCGALATPVGYDWDNDGDMDLLSGNTAGYIEFFENLSGPEVEFPKWAAPVRLKAGGETFRIMAGPNGSIQGPAEAKWGYTTLSVADWDGDKLPDILVNGIWGQVSLLTNIGTINKPQLAAAHVLQVAWSDTPTKPAWMWWNPKNNELATQWRTTPIGIDWNKDGLTDLLSLDHEGYFCLYERKRQDGKLILLPPRRVFYGDNNSITDPNHRVRNADAGPLQLNYRIAGGSGRRKVWATDWNGDGNVDLLVNSSNANLLLQVNSTDNRWTFHDTGPLVKQSIQGHTTSPTVVDFNGDGIPDYLGGAEDGRLYYQRNPRSN
;
A
#
# COMPACT_ATOMS: atom_id res chain seq x y z
N MET A 1 -21.59 82.52 -0.18
CA MET A 1 -21.96 81.27 0.46
C MET A 1 -21.47 80.13 -0.47
N LYS A 2 -20.28 79.58 -0.18
CA LYS A 2 -19.68 78.49 -0.97
C LYS A 2 -20.04 77.19 -0.26
N ILE A 3 -20.74 76.31 -0.95
CA ILE A 3 -21.10 74.98 -0.51
C ILE A 3 -19.92 74.06 -0.87
N LEU A 4 -19.21 73.52 0.16
CA LEU A 4 -18.22 72.43 -0.01
C LEU A 4 -19.00 71.12 -0.08
N SER A 5 -18.91 70.44 -1.22
CA SER A 5 -19.37 69.04 -1.31
C SER A 5 -18.23 68.07 -0.89
N THR A 6 -18.44 67.38 0.18
CA THR A 6 -17.53 66.36 0.67
C THR A 6 -17.91 65.02 0.00
N THR A 7 -17.05 64.54 -0.89
CA THR A 7 -17.20 63.18 -1.49
C THR A 7 -16.66 62.16 -0.51
N ILE A 8 -17.53 61.31 0.02
CA ILE A 8 -17.16 60.14 0.85
C ILE A 8 -16.84 58.99 -0.10
N ILE A 9 -15.57 58.61 -0.17
CA ILE A 9 -15.13 57.38 -0.84
C ILE A 9 -15.35 56.24 0.15
N VAL A 10 -16.36 55.39 -0.11
CA VAL A 10 -16.56 54.11 0.61
C VAL A 10 -15.67 53.06 -0.06
N VAL A 11 -14.57 52.72 0.58
CA VAL A 11 -13.74 51.55 0.21
C VAL A 11 -14.46 50.33 0.70
N LEU A 12 -15.12 49.60 -0.20
CA LEU A 12 -15.64 48.26 0.06
C LEU A 12 -14.44 47.28 0.16
N LEU A 13 -14.03 46.97 1.38
CA LEU A 13 -13.19 45.82 1.66
C LEU A 13 -14.04 44.56 1.44
N LEU A 14 -13.94 43.97 0.25
CA LEU A 14 -14.41 42.62 0.00
C LEU A 14 -13.54 41.69 0.83
N PRO A 15 -14.11 40.79 1.65
CA PRO A 15 -13.32 39.77 2.29
C PRO A 15 -12.75 38.87 1.20
N ILE A 16 -11.44 38.80 1.08
CA ILE A 16 -10.77 37.75 0.33
C ILE A 16 -11.11 36.44 1.08
N ILE A 17 -12.10 35.73 0.57
CA ILE A 17 -12.38 34.36 1.01
C ILE A 17 -11.19 33.57 0.48
N SER A 18 -10.21 33.37 1.33
CA SER A 18 -9.18 32.35 1.11
C SER A 18 -9.92 31.02 0.98
N VAL A 19 -10.11 30.54 -0.22
CA VAL A 19 -10.51 29.17 -0.47
C VAL A 19 -9.38 28.33 0.13
N ALA A 20 -9.68 27.60 1.20
CA ALA A 20 -8.71 26.72 1.80
C ALA A 20 -8.20 25.79 0.68
N GLN A 21 -6.94 25.92 0.32
CA GLN A 21 -6.32 25.08 -0.70
C GLN A 21 -6.48 23.62 -0.27
N GLN A 22 -7.05 22.80 -1.15
CA GLN A 22 -7.23 21.37 -0.92
C GLN A 22 -6.08 20.60 -1.56
N LEU A 23 -5.67 19.53 -0.91
CA LEU A 23 -4.75 18.56 -1.50
C LEU A 23 -5.38 17.96 -2.75
N GLN A 24 -4.69 18.03 -3.87
CA GLN A 24 -5.15 17.51 -5.15
C GLN A 24 -4.31 16.29 -5.53
N PRO A 25 -4.93 15.17 -5.93
CA PRO A 25 -4.17 14.07 -6.49
C PRO A 25 -3.54 14.52 -7.81
N LEU A 26 -2.26 14.23 -8.00
CA LEU A 26 -1.57 14.48 -9.25
C LEU A 26 -2.18 13.64 -10.37
N LYS A 27 -2.31 14.23 -11.56
CA LYS A 27 -2.81 13.56 -12.76
C LYS A 27 -1.69 13.38 -13.77
N TYR A 28 -1.78 12.32 -14.56
CA TYR A 28 -0.81 12.10 -15.66
C TYR A 28 -0.83 13.21 -16.71
N ASN A 29 -1.95 13.90 -16.91
CA ASN A 29 -2.12 14.94 -17.93
C ASN A 29 -1.64 14.52 -19.32
N ASN A 30 -1.62 13.20 -19.61
CA ASN A 30 -1.07 12.58 -20.79
C ASN A 30 -2.15 11.76 -21.53
N PRO A 31 -2.95 12.41 -22.40
CA PRO A 31 -4.00 11.73 -23.13
C PRO A 31 -3.48 10.56 -23.97
N GLY A 32 -4.13 9.40 -23.85
CA GLY A 32 -3.75 8.18 -24.56
C GLY A 32 -2.66 7.35 -23.87
N LEU A 33 -2.11 7.81 -22.75
CA LEU A 33 -1.23 6.99 -21.93
C LEU A 33 -2.02 5.84 -21.30
N VAL A 34 -1.40 4.66 -21.28
CA VAL A 34 -1.92 3.45 -20.65
C VAL A 34 -0.99 3.05 -19.51
N VAL A 35 -1.56 2.70 -18.36
CA VAL A 35 -0.86 2.28 -17.14
C VAL A 35 -1.55 1.06 -16.53
N ASP A 36 -0.93 0.42 -15.55
CA ASP A 36 -1.59 -0.67 -14.82
C ASP A 36 -2.88 -0.17 -14.15
N LEU A 37 -3.92 -0.99 -14.23
CA LEU A 37 -5.17 -0.74 -13.54
C LEU A 37 -4.93 -0.76 -12.03
N GLY A 38 -5.45 0.24 -11.31
CA GLY A 38 -5.28 0.29 -9.88
C GLY A 38 -6.34 1.08 -9.14
N VAL A 39 -6.78 0.53 -8.00
CA VAL A 39 -7.61 1.23 -7.00
C VAL A 39 -6.73 1.77 -5.87
N GLY A 40 -7.24 1.88 -4.67
CA GLY A 40 -6.44 2.13 -3.47
C GLY A 40 -5.66 0.88 -3.03
N LEU A 41 -5.36 0.80 -1.75
CA LEU A 41 -4.75 -0.39 -1.18
C LEU A 41 -5.78 -1.53 -1.15
N TRP A 42 -5.34 -2.71 -1.60
CA TRP A 42 -6.03 -3.99 -1.56
C TRP A 42 -7.29 -4.09 -2.45
N ALA A 43 -7.12 -4.60 -3.65
CA ALA A 43 -8.19 -4.79 -4.61
C ALA A 43 -9.07 -6.02 -4.32
N TRP A 44 -10.39 -5.84 -4.35
CA TRP A 44 -11.40 -6.89 -4.26
C TRP A 44 -12.25 -6.86 -5.54
N PRO A 45 -11.92 -7.66 -6.57
CA PRO A 45 -12.55 -7.57 -7.87
C PRO A 45 -13.95 -8.21 -7.90
N VAL A 46 -14.81 -7.62 -8.72
CA VAL A 46 -16.14 -8.12 -9.08
C VAL A 46 -16.29 -7.98 -10.59
N PRO A 47 -15.85 -8.98 -11.39
CA PRO A 47 -16.05 -8.98 -12.83
C PRO A 47 -17.53 -9.13 -13.19
N CYS A 48 -18.06 -8.32 -14.10
CA CYS A 48 -19.43 -8.37 -14.58
C CYS A 48 -19.63 -7.43 -15.78
N ASP A 49 -20.68 -7.66 -16.56
CA ASP A 49 -21.22 -6.67 -17.51
C ASP A 49 -21.99 -5.63 -16.70
N ALA A 50 -21.34 -4.54 -16.31
CA ALA A 50 -21.87 -3.56 -15.35
C ALA A 50 -22.78 -2.53 -15.99
N ASP A 51 -22.61 -2.22 -17.27
CA ASP A 51 -23.43 -1.24 -18.00
C ASP A 51 -24.41 -1.87 -19.00
N GLY A 52 -24.33 -3.18 -19.23
CA GLY A 52 -25.29 -3.95 -20.02
C GLY A 52 -25.00 -3.89 -21.51
N ASP A 53 -23.76 -3.62 -21.93
CA ASP A 53 -23.37 -3.51 -23.33
C ASP A 53 -22.86 -4.83 -23.94
N GLY A 54 -22.66 -5.87 -23.10
CA GLY A 54 -22.32 -7.23 -23.51
C GLY A 54 -20.83 -7.55 -23.46
N ASP A 55 -20.00 -6.64 -22.98
CA ASP A 55 -18.62 -6.94 -22.62
C ASP A 55 -18.45 -6.97 -21.07
N TYR A 56 -17.36 -7.55 -20.58
CA TYR A 56 -17.12 -7.60 -19.15
C TYR A 56 -16.31 -6.41 -18.68
N ASP A 57 -16.84 -5.78 -17.63
CA ASP A 57 -16.23 -4.71 -16.87
C ASP A 57 -15.61 -5.23 -15.58
N LEU A 58 -14.94 -4.33 -14.86
CA LEU A 58 -14.48 -4.57 -13.51
C LEU A 58 -15.07 -3.56 -12.52
N LEU A 59 -15.77 -4.07 -11.51
CA LEU A 59 -16.01 -3.33 -10.28
C LEU A 59 -14.95 -3.78 -9.27
N VAL A 60 -14.25 -2.85 -8.65
CA VAL A 60 -13.19 -3.18 -7.71
C VAL A 60 -13.40 -2.43 -6.41
N ALA A 61 -13.60 -3.17 -5.31
CA ALA A 61 -13.65 -2.58 -3.99
C ALA A 61 -12.25 -2.46 -3.40
N CYS A 62 -12.00 -1.38 -2.64
CA CYS A 62 -10.80 -1.26 -1.80
C CYS A 62 -11.19 -0.76 -0.41
N PRO A 63 -10.61 -1.32 0.67
CA PRO A 63 -11.05 -1.02 2.03
C PRO A 63 -10.44 0.26 2.61
N ASP A 64 -9.28 0.71 2.16
CA ASP A 64 -8.48 1.70 2.87
C ASP A 64 -8.57 3.11 2.30
N LYS A 65 -8.45 4.08 3.22
CA LYS A 65 -8.54 5.52 2.94
C LYS A 65 -7.28 6.02 2.21
N PRO A 66 -7.42 7.13 1.45
CA PRO A 66 -8.63 7.94 1.26
C PRO A 66 -9.55 7.44 0.15
N SER A 67 -9.16 6.41 -0.60
CA SER A 67 -9.86 5.93 -1.79
C SER A 67 -10.84 4.78 -1.54
N ASN A 68 -11.15 4.48 -0.27
CA ASN A 68 -12.02 3.38 0.12
C ASN A 68 -13.41 3.44 -0.54
N GLY A 69 -13.89 2.28 -0.99
CA GLY A 69 -15.18 2.14 -1.68
C GLY A 69 -15.09 1.24 -2.89
N VAL A 70 -16.05 1.35 -3.79
CA VAL A 70 -16.10 0.59 -5.04
C VAL A 70 -15.86 1.50 -6.22
N TRP A 71 -15.00 1.04 -7.13
CA TRP A 71 -14.58 1.74 -8.33
C TRP A 71 -15.01 0.94 -9.55
N PHE A 72 -15.57 1.62 -10.53
CA PHE A 72 -16.00 1.07 -11.82
C PHE A 72 -14.96 1.36 -12.89
N PHE A 73 -14.48 0.32 -13.54
CA PHE A 73 -13.59 0.32 -14.69
C PHE A 73 -14.37 -0.19 -15.90
N GLU A 74 -14.76 0.71 -16.78
CA GLU A 74 -15.53 0.43 -17.98
C GLU A 74 -14.62 -0.11 -19.08
N ASN A 75 -14.93 -1.30 -19.59
CA ASN A 75 -14.38 -1.83 -20.82
C ASN A 75 -15.12 -1.20 -22.02
N THR A 76 -14.43 -0.86 -23.06
CA THR A 76 -15.03 -0.29 -24.29
C THR A 76 -14.49 -0.94 -25.54
N SER A 77 -13.82 -2.08 -25.37
CA SER A 77 -13.17 -2.77 -26.48
C SER A 77 -14.04 -3.84 -27.13
N GLY A 78 -15.28 -4.02 -26.68
CA GLY A 78 -16.20 -5.05 -27.12
C GLY A 78 -15.95 -6.39 -26.45
N ALA A 79 -16.62 -7.44 -26.91
CA ALA A 79 -16.66 -8.75 -26.25
C ALA A 79 -15.29 -9.24 -25.75
N THR A 80 -15.21 -9.59 -24.47
CA THR A 80 -13.98 -10.08 -23.82
C THR A 80 -13.45 -11.38 -24.42
N SER A 81 -14.32 -12.21 -25.01
CA SER A 81 -13.93 -13.39 -25.80
C SER A 81 -13.04 -13.07 -27.01
N ALA A 82 -13.15 -11.86 -27.55
CA ALA A 82 -12.31 -11.41 -28.66
C ALA A 82 -11.07 -10.62 -28.17
N ASN A 83 -11.16 -9.97 -27.00
CA ASN A 83 -10.08 -9.21 -26.38
C ASN A 83 -10.08 -9.37 -24.86
N LYS A 84 -9.42 -10.40 -24.37
CA LYS A 84 -9.34 -10.71 -22.93
C LYS A 84 -8.45 -9.76 -22.10
N PHE A 85 -7.74 -8.84 -22.75
CA PHE A 85 -6.96 -7.79 -22.10
C PHE A 85 -7.37 -6.40 -22.60
N PRO A 86 -8.60 -5.95 -22.27
CA PRO A 86 -9.05 -4.61 -22.63
C PRO A 86 -8.22 -3.54 -21.90
N VAL A 87 -8.15 -2.35 -22.50
CA VAL A 87 -7.68 -1.17 -21.80
C VAL A 87 -8.91 -0.44 -21.25
N PHE A 88 -9.09 -0.51 -19.94
CA PHE A 88 -10.24 0.08 -19.27
C PHE A 88 -10.20 1.61 -19.30
N LYS A 89 -11.37 2.26 -19.24
CA LYS A 89 -11.46 3.69 -18.98
C LYS A 89 -10.95 4.04 -17.58
N PRO A 90 -10.61 5.33 -17.32
CA PRO A 90 -10.29 5.79 -15.98
C PRO A 90 -11.40 5.46 -14.99
N ALA A 91 -11.02 4.94 -13.84
CA ALA A 91 -11.96 4.48 -12.83
C ALA A 91 -12.90 5.57 -12.32
N LYS A 92 -14.18 5.22 -12.15
CA LYS A 92 -15.18 6.06 -11.49
C LYS A 92 -15.53 5.48 -10.14
N ARG A 93 -15.37 6.24 -9.06
CA ARG A 93 -15.80 5.81 -7.72
C ARG A 93 -17.32 5.85 -7.62
N ILE A 94 -17.96 4.70 -7.49
CA ILE A 94 -19.43 4.56 -7.45
C ILE A 94 -19.99 4.43 -6.03
N SER A 95 -19.14 4.13 -5.05
CA SER A 95 -19.54 4.02 -3.65
C SER A 95 -18.39 4.40 -2.72
N HIS A 96 -18.74 4.76 -1.48
CA HIS A 96 -17.81 5.04 -0.40
C HIS A 96 -17.95 4.03 0.74
N ALA A 97 -16.84 3.72 1.40
CA ALA A 97 -16.78 2.99 2.67
C ALA A 97 -17.44 1.60 2.69
N VAL A 98 -17.51 0.90 1.56
CA VAL A 98 -17.92 -0.50 1.50
C VAL A 98 -16.66 -1.38 1.40
N HIS A 99 -16.59 -2.41 2.26
CA HIS A 99 -15.42 -3.28 2.39
C HIS A 99 -15.79 -4.74 2.20
N TYR A 100 -14.82 -5.58 1.83
CA TYR A 100 -14.96 -7.04 1.75
C TYR A 100 -16.11 -7.46 0.84
N VAL A 101 -16.20 -6.82 -0.32
CA VAL A 101 -17.22 -7.08 -1.34
C VAL A 101 -16.84 -8.36 -2.08
N MET A 102 -17.73 -9.36 -2.06
CA MET A 102 -17.51 -10.64 -2.74
C MET A 102 -18.68 -10.96 -3.67
N PRO A 103 -18.39 -11.34 -4.94
CA PRO A 103 -19.42 -11.79 -5.88
C PRO A 103 -19.76 -13.26 -5.68
N SER A 104 -20.98 -13.61 -6.07
CA SER A 104 -21.43 -14.98 -6.32
C SER A 104 -22.21 -15.00 -7.62
N TYR A 105 -21.88 -15.91 -8.52
CA TYR A 105 -22.55 -16.06 -9.82
C TYR A 105 -23.45 -17.28 -9.75
N ILE A 106 -24.77 -17.04 -9.67
CA ILE A 106 -25.79 -18.07 -9.46
C ILE A 106 -26.75 -18.02 -10.65
N ASP A 107 -26.84 -19.11 -11.40
CA ASP A 107 -27.71 -19.21 -12.58
C ASP A 107 -27.53 -18.05 -13.58
N GLY A 108 -26.31 -17.55 -13.73
CA GLY A 108 -25.96 -16.41 -14.57
C GLY A 108 -26.26 -15.02 -13.97
N GLU A 109 -26.77 -14.97 -12.75
CA GLU A 109 -27.02 -13.71 -12.03
C GLU A 109 -25.91 -13.39 -11.03
N LEU A 110 -25.48 -12.12 -11.01
CA LEU A 110 -24.53 -11.60 -10.03
C LEU A 110 -25.24 -11.26 -8.70
N ARG A 111 -24.85 -11.92 -7.64
CA ARG A 111 -25.20 -11.57 -6.26
C ARG A 111 -23.98 -11.11 -5.49
N VAL A 112 -24.07 -10.01 -4.75
CA VAL A 112 -22.92 -9.38 -4.09
C VAL A 112 -23.13 -9.34 -2.59
N LEU A 113 -22.16 -9.87 -1.86
CA LEU A 113 -22.19 -9.95 -0.41
C LEU A 113 -21.08 -9.11 0.23
N THR A 114 -21.39 -8.64 1.42
CA THR A 114 -20.42 -8.12 2.40
C THR A 114 -20.72 -8.79 3.75
N PRO A 115 -19.82 -8.75 4.73
CA PRO A 115 -20.05 -9.43 6.02
C PRO A 115 -21.41 -9.11 6.64
N GLY A 116 -22.31 -10.12 6.63
CA GLY A 116 -23.66 -10.04 7.18
C GLY A 116 -24.73 -9.39 6.30
N PHE A 117 -24.41 -9.02 5.07
CA PHE A 117 -25.37 -8.36 4.18
C PHE A 117 -25.24 -8.83 2.73
N GLU A 118 -26.39 -8.85 2.04
CA GLU A 118 -26.47 -8.92 0.59
C GLU A 118 -26.84 -7.55 0.03
N HIS A 119 -26.20 -7.13 -1.05
CA HIS A 119 -26.46 -5.88 -1.76
C HIS A 119 -27.42 -6.14 -2.91
N VAL A 120 -28.67 -5.67 -2.75
CA VAL A 120 -29.73 -5.85 -3.75
C VAL A 120 -29.53 -4.85 -4.88
N ASP A 121 -29.70 -5.31 -6.13
CA ASP A 121 -29.50 -4.49 -7.33
C ASP A 121 -28.19 -3.69 -7.28
N PHE A 122 -27.11 -4.39 -6.95
CA PHE A 122 -25.79 -3.84 -6.66
C PHE A 122 -25.35 -2.73 -7.61
N ILE A 123 -25.47 -2.96 -8.91
CA ILE A 123 -25.05 -1.99 -9.94
C ILE A 123 -25.94 -0.76 -9.93
N LYS A 124 -27.28 -0.95 -9.91
CA LYS A 124 -28.23 0.16 -9.97
C LYS A 124 -28.35 0.96 -8.68
N SER A 125 -28.19 0.30 -7.53
CA SER A 125 -28.36 0.93 -6.21
C SER A 125 -27.13 1.68 -5.73
N GLY A 126 -25.96 1.50 -6.38
CA GLY A 126 -24.70 2.04 -5.92
C GLY A 126 -24.31 1.56 -4.51
N LEU A 127 -24.71 0.32 -4.13
CA LEU A 127 -24.51 -0.29 -2.81
C LEU A 127 -25.32 0.36 -1.66
N THR A 128 -26.32 1.15 -1.98
CA THR A 128 -27.16 1.82 -0.95
C THR A 128 -28.27 0.91 -0.42
N GLN A 129 -28.70 -0.09 -1.21
CA GLN A 129 -29.73 -1.05 -0.83
C GLN A 129 -29.08 -2.37 -0.43
N ARG A 130 -29.33 -2.79 0.81
CA ARG A 130 -28.82 -4.06 1.33
C ARG A 130 -29.81 -4.74 2.24
N SER A 131 -29.85 -6.06 2.15
CA SER A 131 -30.61 -6.94 3.03
C SER A 131 -29.69 -7.57 4.06
N LYS A 132 -30.12 -7.58 5.32
CA LYS A 132 -29.35 -8.24 6.38
C LYS A 132 -29.55 -9.73 6.32
N LEU A 133 -28.48 -10.50 6.34
CA LEU A 133 -28.53 -11.95 6.45
C LEU A 133 -28.83 -12.37 7.90
N SER A 134 -29.58 -13.44 8.06
CA SER A 134 -29.97 -13.98 9.39
C SER A 134 -28.83 -14.83 9.97
N ILE A 135 -27.65 -14.20 10.17
CA ILE A 135 -26.46 -14.82 10.71
C ILE A 135 -25.98 -14.08 11.97
N GLU A 136 -25.56 -14.83 12.96
CA GLU A 136 -25.07 -14.28 14.23
C GLU A 136 -23.81 -13.40 14.04
N PRO A 137 -23.77 -12.17 14.61
CA PRO A 137 -22.64 -11.25 14.44
C PRO A 137 -21.28 -11.82 14.87
N LYS A 138 -21.25 -12.79 15.79
CA LYS A 138 -20.02 -13.42 16.26
C LYS A 138 -19.18 -14.06 15.15
N PHE A 139 -19.82 -14.44 14.02
CA PHE A 139 -19.15 -15.08 12.89
C PHE A 139 -18.57 -14.10 11.86
N TYR A 140 -18.91 -12.83 11.91
CA TYR A 140 -18.47 -11.86 10.92
C TYR A 140 -17.97 -10.53 11.50
N LYS A 141 -18.07 -10.32 12.78
CA LYS A 141 -17.57 -9.10 13.38
C LYS A 141 -16.05 -9.16 13.47
N THR A 142 -15.40 -8.30 12.72
CA THR A 142 -13.95 -8.10 12.81
C THR A 142 -13.56 -7.66 14.21
N VAL A 143 -12.58 -8.33 14.79
CA VAL A 143 -12.08 -8.06 16.14
C VAL A 143 -10.63 -7.59 16.02
N GLY A 144 -10.35 -6.39 16.51
CA GLY A 144 -8.99 -5.83 16.46
C GLY A 144 -8.00 -6.56 17.38
N PRO A 145 -6.70 -6.37 17.17
CA PRO A 145 -5.62 -7.08 17.88
C PRO A 145 -5.60 -6.83 19.40
N GLN A 146 -6.25 -5.78 19.85
CA GLN A 146 -6.30 -5.37 21.26
C GLN A 146 -7.39 -6.07 22.08
N THR A 147 -8.25 -6.90 21.47
CA THR A 147 -9.37 -7.56 22.14
C THR A 147 -9.01 -8.97 22.60
N LYS A 148 -9.55 -9.38 23.75
CA LYS A 148 -9.47 -10.78 24.20
C LYS A 148 -10.47 -11.64 23.41
N GLY A 149 -10.03 -12.79 22.94
CA GLY A 149 -10.85 -13.76 22.21
C GLY A 149 -10.40 -13.97 20.76
N PRO A 150 -11.18 -14.68 19.94
CA PRO A 150 -10.85 -14.96 18.56
C PRO A 150 -10.62 -13.65 17.78
N LYS A 151 -9.51 -13.58 17.04
CA LYS A 151 -9.11 -12.40 16.25
C LYS A 151 -9.33 -12.69 14.77
N VAL A 152 -10.62 -12.73 14.39
CA VAL A 152 -11.01 -12.96 13.00
C VAL A 152 -11.02 -11.64 12.24
N ARG A 153 -10.39 -11.64 11.05
CA ARG A 153 -10.33 -10.50 10.13
C ARG A 153 -10.76 -10.96 8.73
N HIS A 154 -11.04 -10.00 7.84
CA HIS A 154 -11.16 -10.19 6.39
C HIS A 154 -12.11 -11.32 6.00
N ASN A 155 -13.37 -11.24 6.42
CA ASN A 155 -14.41 -12.20 6.07
C ASN A 155 -14.81 -12.09 4.60
N GLN A 156 -14.79 -13.21 3.89
CA GLN A 156 -15.10 -13.34 2.45
C GLN A 156 -16.35 -14.21 2.28
N TRP A 157 -17.45 -13.57 1.94
CA TRP A 157 -18.78 -14.19 1.94
C TRP A 157 -19.25 -14.52 0.54
N ARG A 158 -19.71 -15.75 0.30
CA ARG A 158 -20.26 -16.18 -0.99
C ARG A 158 -21.48 -17.08 -0.80
N TYR A 159 -22.40 -17.01 -1.75
CA TYR A 159 -23.39 -18.04 -1.93
C TYR A 159 -22.84 -19.17 -2.79
N VAL A 160 -23.29 -20.39 -2.50
CA VAL A 160 -23.05 -21.60 -3.29
C VAL A 160 -24.16 -22.59 -3.02
N ASP A 161 -24.62 -23.32 -4.02
CA ASP A 161 -25.36 -24.55 -3.80
C ASP A 161 -24.32 -25.65 -3.50
N TYR A 162 -23.97 -25.82 -2.22
CA TYR A 162 -22.84 -26.65 -1.79
C TYR A 162 -23.06 -28.15 -2.02
N ASP A 163 -24.27 -28.65 -1.77
CA ASP A 163 -24.59 -30.07 -1.81
C ASP A 163 -25.60 -30.45 -2.91
N GLY A 164 -25.85 -29.59 -3.88
CA GLY A 164 -26.70 -29.89 -5.04
C GLY A 164 -28.17 -30.02 -4.75
N ASP A 165 -28.66 -29.43 -3.65
CA ASP A 165 -30.07 -29.48 -3.27
C ASP A 165 -30.89 -28.31 -3.84
N ALA A 166 -30.29 -27.46 -4.64
CA ALA A 166 -30.80 -26.22 -5.25
C ALA A 166 -31.17 -25.13 -4.22
N HIS A 167 -30.74 -25.25 -2.99
CA HIS A 167 -30.84 -24.18 -1.99
C HIS A 167 -29.48 -23.51 -1.82
N LEU A 168 -29.48 -22.19 -1.80
CA LEU A 168 -28.22 -21.45 -1.64
C LEU A 168 -27.73 -21.52 -0.21
N ASP A 169 -26.62 -22.21 -0.03
CA ASP A 169 -25.83 -22.18 1.19
C ASP A 169 -24.98 -20.93 1.24
N LEU A 170 -24.39 -20.64 2.41
CA LEU A 170 -23.47 -19.55 2.59
C LEU A 170 -22.11 -20.09 3.02
N VAL A 171 -21.07 -19.72 2.31
CA VAL A 171 -19.68 -19.97 2.71
C VAL A 171 -18.99 -18.68 3.11
N VAL A 172 -18.15 -18.78 4.16
CA VAL A 172 -17.42 -17.64 4.69
C VAL A 172 -15.96 -18.00 4.88
N GLY A 173 -15.10 -17.40 4.08
CA GLY A 173 -13.68 -17.44 4.32
C GLY A 173 -13.31 -16.51 5.48
N ILE A 174 -12.55 -16.98 6.44
CA ILE A 174 -12.09 -16.20 7.58
C ILE A 174 -10.58 -16.25 7.72
N GLU A 175 -9.99 -15.12 8.08
CA GLU A 175 -8.60 -14.99 8.46
C GLU A 175 -8.49 -14.96 9.99
N ASP A 176 -7.85 -15.97 10.59
CA ASP A 176 -7.76 -16.12 12.04
C ASP A 176 -6.36 -15.78 12.56
N TRP A 177 -6.26 -14.64 13.22
CA TRP A 177 -5.06 -14.11 13.86
C TRP A 177 -4.89 -14.54 15.32
N SER A 178 -5.76 -15.39 15.85
CA SER A 178 -5.81 -15.68 17.29
C SER A 178 -4.49 -16.17 17.86
N TYR A 179 -3.76 -16.97 17.10
CA TYR A 179 -2.51 -17.60 17.51
C TYR A 179 -1.28 -17.03 16.80
N TYR A 180 -1.45 -16.33 15.69
CA TYR A 180 -0.36 -15.63 15.01
C TYR A 180 0.17 -14.48 15.87
N GLY A 181 -0.73 -13.83 16.61
CA GLY A 181 -0.37 -12.68 17.44
C GLY A 181 -0.08 -11.44 16.62
N TRP A 182 0.85 -10.64 17.10
CA TRP A 182 1.15 -9.32 16.53
C TRP A 182 2.59 -9.02 16.87
N ASP A 183 3.40 -8.49 15.99
CA ASP A 183 4.76 -8.02 16.21
C ASP A 183 5.54 -8.71 17.37
N ASP A 184 6.80 -8.63 17.47
CA ASP A 184 7.65 -9.05 18.60
C ASP A 184 7.66 -10.56 19.00
N ALA A 185 7.17 -11.45 18.14
CA ALA A 185 7.20 -12.89 18.42
C ALA A 185 8.48 -13.62 17.93
N TRP A 186 9.48 -12.88 17.50
CA TRP A 186 10.79 -13.45 17.15
C TRP A 186 11.66 -13.66 18.40
N ASP A 187 12.23 -14.85 18.55
CA ASP A 187 13.25 -15.10 19.56
C ASP A 187 14.64 -14.56 19.12
N SER A 188 15.61 -14.62 20.02
CA SER A 188 16.98 -14.15 19.76
C SER A 188 17.73 -14.92 18.65
N ASN A 189 17.21 -16.06 18.22
CA ASN A 189 17.77 -16.86 17.14
C ASN A 189 17.07 -16.60 15.80
N GLY A 190 16.09 -15.70 15.76
CA GLY A 190 15.30 -15.40 14.56
C GLY A 190 14.29 -16.48 14.21
N LYS A 191 13.76 -17.17 15.23
CA LYS A 191 12.67 -18.11 15.06
C LYS A 191 11.36 -17.47 15.51
N TRP A 192 10.34 -17.55 14.65
CA TRP A 192 8.98 -17.15 15.00
C TRP A 192 8.41 -18.10 16.06
N THR A 193 7.94 -17.56 17.18
CA THR A 193 7.52 -18.35 18.35
C THR A 193 6.01 -18.57 18.42
N ASN A 194 5.24 -17.83 17.64
CA ASN A 194 3.80 -18.00 17.53
C ASN A 194 3.43 -19.00 16.43
N ASP A 195 2.16 -19.32 16.32
CA ASP A 195 1.64 -20.15 15.24
C ASP A 195 1.59 -19.38 13.93
N ARG A 196 1.28 -20.07 12.83
CA ARG A 196 1.07 -19.42 11.53
C ARG A 196 -0.27 -18.70 11.48
N LEU A 197 -0.44 -17.84 10.50
CA LEU A 197 -1.73 -17.26 10.17
C LEU A 197 -2.63 -18.34 9.55
N HIS A 198 -3.85 -18.49 10.07
CA HIS A 198 -4.81 -19.47 9.60
C HIS A 198 -5.90 -18.87 8.72
N GLY A 199 -6.30 -19.61 7.70
CA GLY A 199 -7.42 -19.28 6.83
C GLY A 199 -8.42 -20.42 6.75
N PHE A 200 -9.59 -20.27 7.37
CA PHE A 200 -10.61 -21.32 7.40
C PHE A 200 -11.80 -20.97 6.52
N VAL A 201 -12.46 -21.98 5.99
CA VAL A 201 -13.72 -21.86 5.26
C VAL A 201 -14.85 -22.41 6.13
N LEU A 202 -15.82 -21.55 6.47
CA LEU A 202 -17.03 -21.90 7.21
C LEU A 202 -18.16 -22.16 6.21
N LEU A 203 -18.91 -23.24 6.42
CA LEU A 203 -20.16 -23.53 5.71
C LEU A 203 -21.35 -23.32 6.64
N PHE A 204 -22.29 -22.50 6.23
CA PHE A 204 -23.62 -22.31 6.80
C PHE A 204 -24.60 -22.97 5.85
N ARG A 205 -25.03 -24.19 6.16
CA ARG A 205 -25.96 -24.91 5.33
C ARG A 205 -27.36 -24.28 5.44
N ASN A 206 -28.04 -24.11 4.32
CA ASN A 206 -29.42 -23.62 4.27
C ASN A 206 -30.39 -24.78 4.40
N GLU A 207 -31.05 -24.90 5.56
CA GLU A 207 -32.09 -25.89 5.83
C GLU A 207 -33.50 -25.38 5.45
N GLY A 208 -33.58 -24.15 4.91
CA GLY A 208 -34.82 -23.53 4.44
C GLY A 208 -34.95 -23.61 2.92
N THR A 209 -35.27 -22.48 2.30
CA THR A 209 -35.28 -22.32 0.83
C THR A 209 -34.42 -21.13 0.43
N THR A 210 -34.11 -20.98 -0.87
CA THR A 210 -33.38 -19.82 -1.34
C THR A 210 -34.07 -18.49 -1.01
N ASP A 211 -35.41 -18.43 -1.07
CA ASP A 211 -36.20 -17.23 -0.76
C ASP A 211 -36.42 -17.00 0.74
N ALA A 212 -36.35 -18.06 1.54
CA ALA A 212 -36.54 -18.02 2.98
C ALA A 212 -35.45 -18.86 3.69
N PRO A 213 -34.20 -18.42 3.67
CA PRO A 213 -33.11 -19.22 4.16
C PRO A 213 -33.12 -19.35 5.69
N THR A 214 -32.85 -20.56 6.16
CA THR A 214 -32.65 -20.90 7.57
C THR A 214 -31.29 -21.57 7.69
N TYR A 215 -30.28 -20.81 8.11
CA TYR A 215 -28.93 -21.32 8.18
C TYR A 215 -28.68 -22.12 9.46
N ALA A 216 -28.11 -23.32 9.28
CA ALA A 216 -27.62 -24.14 10.39
C ALA A 216 -26.40 -23.47 11.08
N GLU A 217 -26.05 -23.97 12.27
CA GLU A 217 -24.76 -23.58 12.90
C GLU A 217 -23.58 -23.91 11.96
N PRO A 218 -22.66 -22.99 11.79
CA PRO A 218 -21.56 -23.17 10.82
C PRO A 218 -20.60 -24.26 11.24
N ARG A 219 -20.07 -24.96 10.26
CA ARG A 219 -18.96 -25.89 10.43
C ARG A 219 -17.75 -25.45 9.58
N LYS A 220 -16.54 -25.66 10.09
CA LYS A 220 -15.34 -25.55 9.26
C LYS A 220 -15.34 -26.69 8.24
N LEU A 221 -15.02 -26.38 6.99
CA LEU A 221 -14.82 -27.42 5.98
C LEU A 221 -13.55 -28.22 6.27
N MET A 222 -13.55 -29.47 5.84
CA MET A 222 -12.49 -30.44 6.10
C MET A 222 -12.05 -31.10 4.80
N THR A 223 -10.79 -31.46 4.76
CA THR A 223 -10.22 -32.45 3.83
C THR A 223 -10.31 -33.84 4.44
N THR A 224 -9.82 -34.84 3.73
CA THR A 224 -9.73 -36.23 4.22
C THR A 224 -8.80 -36.38 5.43
N SER A 225 -7.83 -35.48 5.62
CA SER A 225 -6.84 -35.55 6.71
C SER A 225 -7.00 -34.49 7.80
N GLY A 226 -7.79 -33.41 7.58
CA GLY A 226 -7.92 -32.34 8.56
C GLY A 226 -8.79 -31.19 8.12
N LEU A 227 -8.61 -30.03 8.74
CA LEU A 227 -9.32 -28.81 8.34
C LEU A 227 -8.78 -28.25 7.02
N ILE A 228 -9.66 -27.68 6.19
CA ILE A 228 -9.24 -26.77 5.13
C ILE A 228 -8.66 -25.54 5.81
N ASP A 229 -7.37 -25.34 5.65
CA ASP A 229 -6.60 -24.31 6.35
C ASP A 229 -5.51 -23.73 5.44
N THR A 230 -5.81 -22.59 4.82
CA THR A 230 -4.87 -21.82 4.01
C THR A 230 -4.00 -20.91 4.88
N TYR A 231 -3.08 -20.17 4.27
CA TYR A 231 -2.28 -19.18 4.98
C TYR A 231 -3.04 -17.82 5.05
N GLY A 232 -4.08 -17.73 5.88
CA GLY A 232 -4.96 -16.55 5.94
C GLY A 232 -5.86 -16.39 4.70
N CYS A 233 -6.69 -15.39 4.64
CA CYS A 233 -7.51 -14.89 3.52
C CYS A 233 -7.90 -15.94 2.45
N PRO A 234 -8.70 -16.98 2.75
CA PRO A 234 -8.90 -18.10 1.82
C PRO A 234 -9.63 -17.71 0.51
N SER A 235 -10.43 -16.65 0.50
CA SER A 235 -11.21 -16.24 -0.68
C SER A 235 -11.77 -17.44 -1.45
N PRO A 236 -12.69 -18.23 -0.86
CA PRO A 236 -13.08 -19.54 -1.39
C PRO A 236 -13.85 -19.42 -2.70
N ASN A 237 -13.50 -20.21 -3.70
CA ASN A 237 -14.19 -20.32 -4.99
C ASN A 237 -14.59 -21.79 -5.21
N PHE A 238 -15.90 -22.04 -5.38
CA PHE A 238 -16.45 -23.36 -5.63
C PHE A 238 -16.85 -23.45 -7.11
N VAL A 239 -16.10 -24.21 -7.89
CA VAL A 239 -16.29 -24.40 -9.32
C VAL A 239 -15.87 -25.82 -9.67
N ASP A 240 -16.50 -26.41 -10.68
CA ASP A 240 -16.09 -27.67 -11.29
C ASP A 240 -14.86 -27.38 -12.17
N PHE A 241 -13.65 -27.39 -11.56
CA PHE A 241 -12.41 -27.06 -12.29
C PHE A 241 -11.88 -28.23 -13.09
N ASP A 242 -12.17 -29.47 -12.73
CA ASP A 242 -11.68 -30.67 -13.42
C ASP A 242 -12.73 -31.29 -14.37
N LYS A 243 -13.91 -30.69 -14.46
CA LYS A 243 -15.02 -31.05 -15.36
C LYS A 243 -15.59 -32.46 -15.11
N ASP A 244 -15.59 -32.92 -13.87
CA ASP A 244 -16.15 -34.20 -13.48
C ASP A 244 -17.64 -34.11 -13.02
N GLY A 245 -18.18 -32.90 -12.91
CA GLY A 245 -19.60 -32.62 -12.61
C GLY A 245 -19.87 -32.32 -11.14
N ASP A 246 -18.83 -32.17 -10.32
CA ASP A 246 -18.99 -31.73 -8.93
C ASP A 246 -18.17 -30.44 -8.65
N LEU A 247 -18.30 -29.86 -7.45
CA LEU A 247 -17.67 -28.61 -7.14
C LEU A 247 -16.37 -28.82 -6.37
N ASP A 248 -15.26 -28.45 -6.98
CA ASP A 248 -13.97 -28.30 -6.31
C ASP A 248 -13.92 -26.99 -5.50
N LEU A 249 -12.88 -26.85 -4.71
CA LEU A 249 -12.59 -25.61 -4.00
C LEU A 249 -11.20 -25.07 -4.34
N LEU A 250 -11.15 -23.85 -4.82
CA LEU A 250 -9.90 -23.12 -5.01
C LEU A 250 -9.86 -21.94 -4.02
N CYS A 251 -8.76 -21.83 -3.27
CA CYS A 251 -8.51 -20.77 -2.31
C CYS A 251 -7.30 -19.92 -2.68
N GLY A 252 -7.40 -18.61 -2.41
CA GLY A 252 -6.24 -17.74 -2.25
C GLY A 252 -5.64 -17.84 -0.85
N GLU A 253 -4.77 -16.91 -0.54
CA GLU A 253 -4.16 -16.80 0.79
C GLU A 253 -3.70 -15.37 1.08
N PHE A 254 -3.29 -15.10 2.30
CA PHE A 254 -2.65 -13.83 2.68
C PHE A 254 -1.30 -13.63 1.97
N LEU A 255 -0.62 -14.72 1.65
CA LEU A 255 0.57 -14.68 0.81
C LEU A 255 0.18 -14.45 -0.67
N ASP A 256 0.83 -15.10 -1.59
CA ASP A 256 0.79 -14.81 -3.02
C ASP A 256 0.36 -16.00 -3.90
N GLY A 257 0.07 -17.14 -3.30
CA GLY A 257 -0.21 -18.36 -4.03
C GLY A 257 -1.63 -18.87 -3.87
N PHE A 258 -1.94 -19.95 -4.56
CA PHE A 258 -3.25 -20.55 -4.67
C PHE A 258 -3.21 -22.00 -4.21
N THR A 259 -4.26 -22.44 -3.53
CA THR A 259 -4.42 -23.83 -3.09
C THR A 259 -5.72 -24.41 -3.64
N TYR A 260 -5.60 -25.52 -4.35
CA TYR A 260 -6.70 -26.28 -4.92
C TYR A 260 -7.01 -27.50 -4.03
N PHE A 261 -8.31 -27.75 -3.79
CA PHE A 261 -8.84 -28.86 -3.05
C PHE A 261 -9.82 -29.58 -3.96
N GLN A 262 -9.38 -30.70 -4.57
CA GLN A 262 -10.22 -31.50 -5.43
C GLN A 262 -11.37 -32.12 -4.62
N ASN A 263 -12.58 -32.10 -5.13
CA ASN A 263 -13.66 -32.89 -4.63
C ASN A 263 -13.54 -34.31 -5.19
N THR A 264 -13.32 -35.29 -4.33
CA THR A 264 -13.23 -36.71 -4.69
C THR A 264 -14.50 -37.46 -4.30
N GLY A 265 -15.53 -36.74 -3.88
CA GLY A 265 -16.82 -37.26 -3.51
C GLY A 265 -17.81 -37.24 -4.66
N THR A 266 -18.93 -36.55 -4.50
CA THR A 266 -19.93 -36.32 -5.53
C THR A 266 -20.55 -34.95 -5.34
N ARG A 267 -21.26 -34.46 -6.36
CA ARG A 267 -21.98 -33.18 -6.32
C ARG A 267 -22.88 -33.03 -5.08
N THR A 268 -23.50 -34.12 -4.61
CA THR A 268 -24.41 -34.12 -3.46
C THR A 268 -23.78 -34.56 -2.14
N ALA A 269 -22.56 -35.04 -2.15
CA ALA A 269 -21.81 -35.47 -0.98
C ALA A 269 -20.32 -35.14 -1.16
N PRO A 270 -19.93 -33.85 -1.10
CA PRO A 270 -18.57 -33.42 -1.35
C PRO A 270 -17.58 -33.97 -0.30
N VAL A 271 -16.43 -34.44 -0.78
CA VAL A 271 -15.28 -34.93 0.03
C VAL A 271 -14.00 -34.34 -0.57
N TYR A 272 -13.39 -33.40 0.10
CA TYR A 272 -12.19 -32.73 -0.42
C TYR A 272 -10.92 -33.51 -0.09
N ALA A 273 -10.08 -33.68 -1.11
CA ALA A 273 -8.69 -34.11 -0.95
C ALA A 273 -7.88 -33.02 -0.22
N ASP A 274 -6.68 -33.39 0.24
CA ASP A 274 -5.75 -32.41 0.80
C ASP A 274 -5.33 -31.38 -0.23
N GLY A 275 -5.09 -30.14 0.23
CA GLY A 275 -4.80 -29.03 -0.65
C GLY A 275 -3.51 -29.16 -1.43
N THR A 276 -3.57 -28.93 -2.74
CA THR A 276 -2.43 -28.89 -3.66
C THR A 276 -2.13 -27.45 -4.06
N ARG A 277 -0.86 -27.03 -3.95
CA ARG A 277 -0.43 -25.72 -4.44
C ARG A 277 -0.43 -25.73 -5.96
N LEU A 278 -1.02 -24.71 -6.55
CA LEU A 278 -1.05 -24.60 -8.00
C LEU A 278 0.31 -24.21 -8.59
N ASN A 279 0.60 -24.79 -9.73
CA ASN A 279 1.79 -24.50 -10.53
C ASN A 279 1.39 -23.98 -11.91
N GLN A 280 2.31 -23.24 -12.52
CA GLN A 280 2.22 -22.84 -13.92
C GLN A 280 2.57 -24.03 -14.83
N LYS A 281 2.25 -23.90 -16.12
CA LYS A 281 2.55 -24.94 -17.15
C LYS A 281 4.03 -25.37 -17.20
N ASN A 282 4.95 -24.50 -16.83
CA ASN A 282 6.39 -24.77 -16.77
C ASN A 282 6.84 -25.50 -15.47
N GLY A 283 5.92 -25.74 -14.53
CA GLY A 283 6.17 -26.34 -13.24
C GLY A 283 6.60 -25.39 -12.13
N ASP A 284 6.79 -24.10 -12.42
CA ASP A 284 7.04 -23.09 -11.40
C ASP A 284 5.79 -22.84 -10.55
N PRO A 285 5.92 -22.44 -9.28
CA PRO A 285 4.77 -22.05 -8.46
C PRO A 285 3.94 -20.94 -9.11
N LEU A 286 2.62 -21.10 -9.11
CA LEU A 286 1.70 -20.04 -9.53
C LEU A 286 1.59 -19.02 -8.42
N THR A 287 2.17 -17.83 -8.61
CA THR A 287 2.19 -16.76 -7.60
C THR A 287 1.93 -15.40 -8.21
N MET A 288 1.30 -14.51 -7.43
CA MET A 288 1.20 -13.08 -7.73
C MET A 288 2.50 -12.34 -7.38
N ASP A 289 2.70 -11.15 -7.94
CA ASP A 289 3.86 -10.30 -7.62
C ASP A 289 3.85 -9.84 -6.15
N LEU A 290 2.66 -9.56 -5.60
CA LEU A 290 2.47 -9.11 -4.23
C LEU A 290 1.46 -10.00 -3.48
N GLN A 291 1.27 -9.72 -2.20
CA GLN A 291 0.50 -10.50 -1.24
C GLN A 291 -0.96 -10.04 -1.08
N MET A 292 -1.67 -10.64 -0.13
CA MET A 292 -3.08 -10.38 0.19
C MET A 292 -3.98 -10.57 -1.04
N ILE A 293 -3.83 -11.70 -1.72
CA ILE A 293 -4.55 -11.96 -2.95
C ILE A 293 -6.02 -12.29 -2.70
N VAL A 294 -6.88 -11.79 -3.61
CA VAL A 294 -8.33 -12.03 -3.59
C VAL A 294 -8.75 -12.60 -4.96
N PRO A 295 -8.66 -13.93 -5.15
CA PRO A 295 -9.13 -14.56 -6.38
C PRO A 295 -10.66 -14.63 -6.43
N VAL A 296 -11.18 -14.38 -7.62
CA VAL A 296 -12.59 -14.59 -8.00
C VAL A 296 -12.61 -15.45 -9.24
N ALA A 297 -13.18 -16.64 -9.12
CA ALA A 297 -13.37 -17.53 -10.26
C ALA A 297 -14.50 -16.98 -11.16
N PHE A 298 -14.19 -16.83 -12.46
CA PHE A 298 -15.09 -16.27 -13.45
C PHE A 298 -14.61 -16.62 -14.87
N ASP A 299 -15.48 -17.11 -15.73
CA ASP A 299 -15.18 -17.37 -17.14
C ASP A 299 -15.05 -16.02 -17.88
N TRP A 300 -13.82 -15.46 -17.87
CA TRP A 300 -13.56 -14.11 -18.37
C TRP A 300 -13.60 -14.00 -19.88
N ASP A 301 -13.11 -14.99 -20.57
CA ASP A 301 -13.03 -14.97 -22.04
C ASP A 301 -14.11 -15.81 -22.73
N ASN A 302 -15.07 -16.34 -21.95
CA ASN A 302 -16.20 -17.15 -22.41
C ASN A 302 -15.78 -18.42 -23.21
N ASP A 303 -14.69 -19.07 -22.79
CA ASP A 303 -14.22 -20.32 -23.38
C ASP A 303 -14.77 -21.58 -22.69
N GLY A 304 -15.52 -21.38 -21.58
CA GLY A 304 -16.16 -22.41 -20.78
C GLY A 304 -15.29 -22.95 -19.65
N ASP A 305 -14.14 -22.35 -19.41
CA ASP A 305 -13.25 -22.63 -18.28
C ASP A 305 -13.30 -21.46 -17.28
N ALA A 306 -13.32 -21.76 -15.98
CA ALA A 306 -13.28 -20.68 -14.98
C ALA A 306 -11.84 -20.18 -14.81
N ASP A 307 -11.61 -18.93 -15.18
CA ASP A 307 -10.40 -18.17 -14.88
C ASP A 307 -10.40 -17.65 -13.46
N LEU A 308 -9.30 -16.99 -13.05
CA LEU A 308 -9.24 -16.24 -11.81
C LEU A 308 -8.97 -14.76 -12.10
N ILE A 309 -9.87 -13.90 -11.66
CA ILE A 309 -9.66 -12.46 -11.60
C ILE A 309 -9.15 -12.14 -10.20
N VAL A 310 -7.89 -11.68 -10.09
CA VAL A 310 -7.16 -11.65 -8.81
C VAL A 310 -6.73 -10.24 -8.47
N GLY A 311 -7.22 -9.73 -7.35
CA GLY A 311 -6.72 -8.48 -6.76
C GLY A 311 -5.53 -8.71 -5.83
N ASP A 312 -4.64 -7.72 -5.72
CA ASP A 312 -3.49 -7.72 -4.79
C ASP A 312 -3.50 -6.49 -3.86
N GLU A 313 -2.54 -6.43 -2.94
CA GLU A 313 -2.43 -5.34 -1.97
C GLU A 313 -2.10 -3.99 -2.60
N ASP A 314 -1.35 -3.93 -3.71
CA ASP A 314 -1.10 -2.67 -4.41
C ASP A 314 -2.36 -2.09 -5.09
N GLY A 315 -3.47 -2.82 -4.98
CA GLY A 315 -4.74 -2.43 -5.59
C GLY A 315 -4.81 -2.73 -7.09
N ARG A 316 -3.91 -3.54 -7.62
CA ARG A 316 -3.92 -4.01 -9.01
C ARG A 316 -4.83 -5.22 -9.15
N VAL A 317 -5.29 -5.48 -10.38
CA VAL A 317 -6.07 -6.66 -10.72
C VAL A 317 -5.44 -7.38 -11.89
N ALA A 318 -5.32 -8.70 -11.80
CA ALA A 318 -4.77 -9.55 -12.84
C ALA A 318 -5.76 -10.61 -13.29
N LEU A 319 -5.64 -11.02 -14.57
CA LEU A 319 -6.18 -12.26 -15.08
C LEU A 319 -5.14 -13.37 -14.86
N VAL A 320 -5.58 -14.48 -14.27
CA VAL A 320 -4.87 -15.75 -14.19
C VAL A 320 -5.70 -16.74 -14.99
N GLU A 321 -5.36 -16.88 -16.27
CA GLU A 321 -6.12 -17.63 -17.25
C GLU A 321 -6.04 -19.14 -16.98
N ASN A 322 -7.17 -19.82 -16.95
CA ASN A 322 -7.24 -21.27 -16.98
C ASN A 322 -6.89 -21.75 -18.39
N THR A 323 -5.98 -22.70 -18.50
CA THR A 323 -5.54 -23.19 -19.82
C THR A 323 -6.39 -24.33 -20.37
N GLY A 324 -7.41 -24.77 -19.64
CA GLY A 324 -8.20 -25.96 -19.94
C GLY A 324 -7.41 -27.28 -19.85
N ALA A 325 -6.14 -27.21 -19.43
CA ALA A 325 -5.29 -28.38 -19.27
C ALA A 325 -5.20 -28.78 -17.79
N HIS A 326 -4.92 -30.05 -17.56
CA HIS A 326 -4.74 -30.63 -16.23
C HIS A 326 -3.41 -31.37 -16.15
N ASP A 327 -2.86 -31.49 -14.95
CA ASP A 327 -1.68 -32.34 -14.70
C ASP A 327 -2.06 -33.83 -14.56
N GLU A 328 -1.09 -34.68 -14.22
CA GLU A 328 -1.29 -36.12 -14.04
C GLU A 328 -2.19 -36.48 -12.84
N HIS A 329 -2.47 -35.53 -11.95
CA HIS A 329 -3.35 -35.66 -10.78
C HIS A 329 -4.70 -34.96 -10.98
N ASN A 330 -5.02 -34.58 -12.20
CA ASN A 330 -6.22 -33.83 -12.57
C ASN A 330 -6.30 -32.41 -11.95
N THR A 331 -5.15 -31.84 -11.57
CA THR A 331 -5.08 -30.47 -11.05
C THR A 331 -5.11 -29.49 -12.22
N PRO A 332 -5.96 -28.44 -12.19
CA PRO A 332 -6.03 -27.47 -13.28
C PRO A 332 -4.73 -26.66 -13.42
N ILE A 333 -4.34 -26.39 -14.66
CA ILE A 333 -3.13 -25.63 -15.00
C ILE A 333 -3.51 -24.22 -15.45
N PHE A 334 -3.00 -23.22 -14.75
CA PHE A 334 -3.20 -21.81 -15.07
C PHE A 334 -1.98 -21.19 -15.75
N ALA A 335 -2.23 -20.12 -16.53
CA ALA A 335 -1.17 -19.27 -17.07
C ALA A 335 -0.62 -18.33 -15.98
N SER A 336 0.54 -17.74 -16.23
CA SER A 336 1.11 -16.71 -15.36
C SER A 336 0.18 -15.50 -15.23
N PRO A 337 0.07 -14.88 -14.04
CA PRO A 337 -0.74 -13.68 -13.85
C PRO A 337 -0.36 -12.56 -14.81
N LYS A 338 -1.35 -11.94 -15.43
CA LYS A 338 -1.17 -10.77 -16.27
C LYS A 338 -2.08 -9.63 -15.79
N TYR A 339 -1.48 -8.51 -15.40
CA TYR A 339 -2.22 -7.36 -14.87
C TYR A 339 -3.00 -6.65 -15.97
N PHE A 340 -4.23 -6.24 -15.63
CA PHE A 340 -5.05 -5.38 -16.49
C PHE A 340 -4.49 -3.97 -16.52
N GLN A 341 -4.86 -3.25 -17.60
CA GLN A 341 -4.43 -1.89 -17.86
C GLN A 341 -5.63 -0.95 -18.00
N GLN A 342 -5.39 0.32 -17.73
CA GLN A 342 -6.37 1.40 -17.88
C GLN A 342 -5.77 2.60 -18.60
N GLN A 343 -6.61 3.45 -19.15
CA GLN A 343 -6.22 4.81 -19.54
C GLN A 343 -5.78 5.59 -18.29
N ALA A 344 -4.66 6.25 -18.36
CA ALA A 344 -4.07 6.96 -17.23
C ALA A 344 -4.94 8.15 -16.79
N ASP A 345 -5.11 8.32 -15.47
CA ASP A 345 -5.75 9.48 -14.85
C ASP A 345 -4.88 10.04 -13.73
N THR A 346 -4.91 9.47 -12.53
CA THR A 346 -4.12 9.91 -11.38
C THR A 346 -2.85 9.11 -11.23
N LEU A 347 -1.74 9.78 -10.86
CA LEU A 347 -0.47 9.10 -10.56
C LEU A 347 -0.65 8.19 -9.35
N LYS A 348 -0.16 6.96 -9.50
CA LYS A 348 -0.19 5.95 -8.46
C LYS A 348 1.13 5.16 -8.47
N CYS A 349 1.73 4.98 -7.29
CA CYS A 349 2.92 4.16 -7.07
C CYS A 349 2.58 3.06 -6.05
N GLY A 350 2.14 1.91 -6.53
CA GLY A 350 1.73 0.79 -5.68
C GLY A 350 0.79 1.18 -4.54
N ALA A 351 1.12 0.82 -3.30
CA ALA A 351 0.48 1.28 -2.07
C ALA A 351 1.52 1.91 -1.13
N LEU A 352 1.08 2.76 -0.20
CA LEU A 352 1.95 3.46 0.76
C LEU A 352 3.08 4.24 0.05
N ALA A 353 2.74 5.00 -0.96
CA ALA A 353 3.70 5.77 -1.78
C ALA A 353 4.56 6.72 -0.93
N THR A 354 5.83 6.83 -1.29
CA THR A 354 6.83 7.68 -0.63
C THR A 354 7.57 8.53 -1.65
N PRO A 355 6.90 9.57 -2.22
CA PRO A 355 7.44 10.35 -3.31
C PRO A 355 8.58 11.28 -2.88
N VAL A 356 9.46 11.57 -3.84
CA VAL A 356 10.49 12.60 -3.78
C VAL A 356 10.53 13.30 -5.13
N GLY A 357 10.48 14.65 -5.14
CA GLY A 357 10.70 15.45 -6.33
C GLY A 357 12.19 15.70 -6.53
N TYR A 358 12.71 15.46 -7.74
CA TYR A 358 14.10 15.70 -8.11
C TYR A 358 14.24 15.75 -9.63
N ASP A 359 15.04 16.67 -10.15
CA ASP A 359 15.46 16.69 -11.57
C ASP A 359 16.44 15.52 -11.80
N TRP A 360 15.86 14.33 -12.13
CA TRP A 360 16.62 13.06 -12.11
C TRP A 360 17.55 12.90 -13.31
N ASP A 361 17.17 13.41 -14.46
CA ASP A 361 17.97 13.30 -15.69
C ASP A 361 18.61 14.63 -16.12
N ASN A 362 18.49 15.66 -15.26
CA ASN A 362 19.10 16.97 -15.42
C ASN A 362 18.66 17.69 -16.71
N ASP A 363 17.39 17.61 -17.03
CA ASP A 363 16.80 18.35 -18.16
C ASP A 363 16.16 19.68 -17.73
N GLY A 364 16.14 19.97 -16.43
CA GLY A 364 15.74 21.24 -15.82
C GLY A 364 14.31 21.23 -15.29
N ASP A 365 13.61 20.10 -15.34
CA ASP A 365 12.29 19.98 -14.73
C ASP A 365 12.30 19.01 -13.52
N MET A 366 11.22 19.00 -12.76
CA MET A 366 11.11 18.16 -11.58
C MET A 366 10.40 16.85 -11.91
N ASP A 367 11.13 15.76 -11.85
CA ASP A 367 10.63 14.40 -11.89
C ASP A 367 10.16 13.91 -10.52
N LEU A 368 9.63 12.67 -10.49
CA LEU A 368 9.26 11.99 -9.26
C LEU A 368 9.91 10.61 -9.17
N LEU A 369 10.49 10.35 -8.00
CA LEU A 369 10.87 9.00 -7.59
C LEU A 369 10.00 8.61 -6.40
N SER A 370 9.41 7.43 -6.42
CA SER A 370 8.56 6.99 -5.30
C SER A 370 8.82 5.55 -4.92
N GLY A 371 9.01 5.32 -3.62
CA GLY A 371 8.96 4.00 -3.02
C GLY A 371 7.52 3.54 -2.77
N ASN A 372 7.34 2.24 -2.47
CA ASN A 372 6.03 1.64 -2.22
C ASN A 372 6.11 0.42 -1.28
N THR A 373 4.96 -0.18 -0.97
CA THR A 373 4.85 -1.38 -0.13
C THR A 373 5.58 -2.57 -0.74
N ALA A 374 5.48 -2.78 -2.04
CA ALA A 374 6.14 -3.89 -2.74
C ALA A 374 7.68 -3.81 -2.73
N GLY A 375 8.23 -2.67 -2.31
CA GLY A 375 9.66 -2.47 -2.14
C GLY A 375 10.40 -1.97 -3.37
N TYR A 376 9.68 -1.59 -4.41
CA TYR A 376 10.25 -0.96 -5.61
C TYR A 376 10.51 0.53 -5.39
N ILE A 377 11.30 1.11 -6.28
CA ILE A 377 11.36 2.54 -6.54
C ILE A 377 10.90 2.75 -7.98
N GLU A 378 9.86 3.55 -8.16
CA GLU A 378 9.32 3.90 -9.46
C GLU A 378 9.71 5.34 -9.82
N PHE A 379 10.14 5.53 -11.05
CA PHE A 379 10.48 6.80 -11.66
C PHE A 379 9.35 7.25 -12.57
N PHE A 380 8.86 8.47 -12.37
CA PHE A 380 7.88 9.16 -13.21
C PHE A 380 8.59 10.33 -13.85
N GLU A 381 8.83 10.24 -15.15
CA GLU A 381 9.45 11.31 -15.94
C GLU A 381 8.45 12.41 -16.22
N ASN A 382 8.85 13.65 -15.96
CA ASN A 382 8.13 14.84 -16.36
C ASN A 382 8.39 15.13 -17.85
N LEU A 383 7.36 15.23 -18.66
CA LEU A 383 7.45 15.45 -20.12
C LEU A 383 7.13 16.90 -20.52
N SER A 384 6.98 17.81 -19.56
CA SER A 384 6.50 19.16 -19.82
C SER A 384 7.61 20.20 -19.89
N GLY A 385 8.77 19.91 -19.33
CA GLY A 385 9.84 20.88 -19.12
C GLY A 385 9.61 21.75 -17.87
N PRO A 386 10.55 22.64 -17.55
CA PRO A 386 10.57 23.42 -16.32
C PRO A 386 9.38 24.36 -16.17
N GLU A 387 9.11 24.76 -14.94
CA GLU A 387 8.10 25.77 -14.55
C GLU A 387 6.65 25.42 -14.92
N VAL A 388 6.31 24.12 -15.03
CA VAL A 388 4.95 23.64 -15.29
C VAL A 388 4.35 23.01 -14.02
N GLU A 389 3.45 23.73 -13.36
CA GLU A 389 2.84 23.31 -12.07
C GLU A 389 2.09 21.97 -12.14
N PHE A 390 1.46 21.67 -13.27
CA PHE A 390 0.73 20.41 -13.49
C PHE A 390 1.30 19.67 -14.70
N PRO A 391 2.44 18.98 -14.53
CA PRO A 391 3.15 18.38 -15.64
C PRO A 391 2.38 17.26 -16.33
N LYS A 392 2.81 16.97 -17.55
CA LYS A 392 2.50 15.74 -18.28
C LYS A 392 3.53 14.68 -17.90
N TRP A 393 3.07 13.51 -17.48
CA TRP A 393 3.93 12.44 -17.00
C TRP A 393 4.03 11.28 -17.98
N ALA A 394 5.20 10.63 -18.01
CA ALA A 394 5.37 9.32 -18.61
C ALA A 394 4.76 8.21 -17.73
N ALA A 395 4.63 7.01 -18.27
CA ALA A 395 4.33 5.83 -17.46
C ALA A 395 5.49 5.54 -16.49
N PRO A 396 5.20 5.08 -15.25
CA PRO A 396 6.25 4.81 -14.28
C PRO A 396 7.19 3.68 -14.75
N VAL A 397 8.46 3.82 -14.42
CA VAL A 397 9.49 2.81 -14.69
C VAL A 397 10.16 2.41 -13.39
N ARG A 398 10.22 1.10 -13.11
CA ARG A 398 10.95 0.59 -11.95
C ARG A 398 12.46 0.81 -12.12
N LEU A 399 13.10 1.45 -11.14
CA LEU A 399 14.53 1.68 -11.18
C LEU A 399 15.33 0.37 -11.10
N LYS A 400 16.50 0.40 -11.73
CA LYS A 400 17.48 -0.69 -11.67
C LYS A 400 18.68 -0.28 -10.83
N ALA A 401 19.23 -1.23 -10.07
CA ALA A 401 20.49 -1.07 -9.35
C ALA A 401 21.36 -2.32 -9.53
N GLY A 402 22.63 -2.13 -9.87
CA GLY A 402 23.51 -3.25 -10.22
C GLY A 402 23.08 -4.04 -11.45
N GLY A 403 22.29 -3.42 -12.34
CA GLY A 403 21.75 -4.04 -13.56
C GLY A 403 20.41 -4.74 -13.40
N GLU A 404 19.96 -5.01 -12.19
CA GLU A 404 18.69 -5.68 -11.87
C GLU A 404 17.63 -4.69 -11.37
N THR A 405 16.35 -5.03 -11.51
CA THR A 405 15.27 -4.23 -10.91
C THR A 405 15.46 -4.16 -9.40
N PHE A 406 15.58 -2.93 -8.88
CA PHE A 406 15.73 -2.74 -7.44
C PHE A 406 14.45 -3.11 -6.71
N ARG A 407 14.57 -3.93 -5.69
CA ARG A 407 13.48 -4.29 -4.79
C ARG A 407 14.00 -4.65 -3.41
N ILE A 408 13.42 -4.07 -2.36
CA ILE A 408 13.57 -4.57 -0.98
C ILE A 408 12.43 -5.56 -0.72
N MET A 409 12.74 -6.70 -0.11
CA MET A 409 11.75 -7.65 0.36
C MET A 409 12.13 -8.20 1.73
N ALA A 410 11.14 -8.53 2.54
CA ALA A 410 11.35 -9.24 3.81
C ALA A 410 11.95 -10.63 3.59
N GLY A 411 11.55 -11.30 2.51
CA GLY A 411 12.01 -12.63 2.17
C GLY A 411 11.18 -13.75 2.81
N PRO A 412 11.53 -15.02 2.57
CA PRO A 412 10.69 -16.16 2.91
C PRO A 412 10.48 -16.38 4.42
N ASN A 413 11.32 -15.79 5.26
CA ASN A 413 11.13 -15.81 6.72
C ASN A 413 10.24 -14.66 7.23
N GLY A 414 9.78 -13.77 6.33
CA GLY A 414 8.95 -12.63 6.68
C GLY A 414 9.71 -11.47 7.32
N SER A 415 8.97 -10.53 7.86
CA SER A 415 9.44 -9.29 8.47
C SER A 415 9.42 -9.32 10.00
N ILE A 416 9.63 -8.16 10.63
CA ILE A 416 9.45 -7.99 12.08
C ILE A 416 8.02 -8.32 12.53
N GLN A 417 7.03 -8.21 11.65
CA GLN A 417 5.62 -8.54 11.91
C GLN A 417 5.30 -10.02 11.64
N GLY A 418 6.30 -10.82 11.30
CA GLY A 418 6.20 -12.25 11.16
C GLY A 418 6.27 -12.77 9.72
N PRO A 419 6.16 -14.09 9.56
CA PRO A 419 6.36 -14.77 8.28
C PRO A 419 5.26 -14.48 7.25
N ALA A 420 4.12 -13.93 7.64
CA ALA A 420 3.08 -13.49 6.70
C ALA A 420 3.53 -12.35 5.76
N GLU A 421 4.55 -11.59 6.14
CA GLU A 421 5.01 -10.41 5.38
C GLU A 421 6.23 -10.69 4.50
N ALA A 422 6.19 -11.72 3.67
CA ALA A 422 7.37 -12.15 2.90
C ALA A 422 7.78 -11.21 1.76
N LYS A 423 6.82 -10.63 1.04
CA LYS A 423 7.07 -9.81 -0.16
C LYS A 423 7.05 -8.30 0.07
N TRP A 424 6.79 -7.84 1.27
CA TRP A 424 6.79 -6.42 1.58
C TRP A 424 8.20 -5.86 1.76
N GLY A 425 8.39 -4.64 1.26
CA GLY A 425 9.66 -3.91 1.34
C GLY A 425 9.54 -2.56 2.00
N TYR A 426 8.41 -1.88 1.82
CA TYR A 426 8.11 -0.57 2.39
C TYR A 426 9.23 0.46 2.17
N THR A 427 9.62 0.61 0.93
CA THR A 427 10.72 1.49 0.54
C THR A 427 10.40 2.94 0.84
N THR A 428 11.33 3.64 1.48
CA THR A 428 11.35 5.10 1.68
C THR A 428 12.69 5.64 1.23
N LEU A 429 12.74 6.83 0.65
CA LEU A 429 13.97 7.31 0.02
C LEU A 429 14.19 8.82 0.16
N SER A 430 15.42 9.25 -0.10
CA SER A 430 15.80 10.60 -0.48
C SER A 430 16.89 10.58 -1.53
N VAL A 431 17.03 11.69 -2.26
CA VAL A 431 18.07 11.89 -3.28
C VAL A 431 19.05 12.95 -2.79
N ALA A 432 20.34 12.65 -2.86
CA ALA A 432 21.40 13.59 -2.50
C ALA A 432 22.72 13.17 -3.16
N ASP A 433 23.62 14.12 -3.39
CA ASP A 433 25.03 13.83 -3.72
C ASP A 433 25.72 13.34 -2.43
N TRP A 434 25.81 12.02 -2.27
CA TRP A 434 26.33 11.43 -1.06
C TRP A 434 27.86 11.39 -1.00
N ASP A 435 28.53 11.12 -2.08
CA ASP A 435 29.98 10.95 -2.10
C ASP A 435 30.76 12.22 -2.54
N GLY A 436 30.04 13.26 -2.97
CA GLY A 436 30.58 14.55 -3.35
C GLY A 436 31.08 14.61 -4.80
N ASP A 437 30.59 13.72 -5.65
CA ASP A 437 30.93 13.66 -7.08
C ASP A 437 29.98 14.49 -7.97
N LYS A 438 28.93 15.08 -7.38
CA LYS A 438 27.87 15.88 -7.97
C LYS A 438 26.84 15.09 -8.78
N LEU A 439 26.78 13.79 -8.61
CA LEU A 439 25.73 12.96 -9.16
C LEU A 439 24.67 12.66 -8.08
N PRO A 440 23.40 12.52 -8.48
CA PRO A 440 22.36 12.19 -7.51
C PRO A 440 22.43 10.71 -7.12
N ASP A 441 22.71 10.45 -5.85
CA ASP A 441 22.59 9.13 -5.22
C ASP A 441 21.25 8.97 -4.54
N ILE A 442 20.84 7.73 -4.24
CA ILE A 442 19.63 7.44 -3.49
C ILE A 442 19.98 6.80 -2.14
N LEU A 443 19.56 7.46 -1.06
CA LEU A 443 19.48 6.87 0.27
C LEU A 443 18.13 6.17 0.43
N VAL A 444 18.13 4.92 0.88
CA VAL A 444 16.90 4.12 0.98
C VAL A 444 16.81 3.39 2.31
N ASN A 445 15.61 3.37 2.91
CA ASN A 445 15.25 2.54 4.05
C ASN A 445 14.05 1.68 3.66
N GLY A 446 13.84 0.59 4.37
CA GLY A 446 12.76 -0.35 4.10
C GLY A 446 12.36 -1.15 5.32
N ILE A 447 11.83 -2.35 5.08
CA ILE A 447 11.27 -3.26 6.08
C ILE A 447 12.29 -3.69 7.16
N TRP A 448 13.59 -3.66 6.85
CA TRP A 448 14.64 -4.12 7.75
C TRP A 448 15.23 -3.05 8.66
N GLY A 449 14.82 -1.78 8.49
CA GLY A 449 15.39 -0.67 9.25
C GLY A 449 16.88 -0.41 8.97
N GLN A 450 17.40 -0.92 7.87
CA GLN A 450 18.73 -0.61 7.37
C GLN A 450 18.65 0.58 6.43
N VAL A 451 19.61 1.51 6.52
CA VAL A 451 19.77 2.56 5.53
C VAL A 451 20.82 2.13 4.52
N SER A 452 20.41 2.00 3.26
CA SER A 452 21.28 1.63 2.16
C SER A 452 21.49 2.80 1.22
N LEU A 453 22.63 2.78 0.52
CA LEU A 453 22.99 3.71 -0.55
C LEU A 453 22.95 3.00 -1.89
N LEU A 454 22.35 3.65 -2.86
CA LEU A 454 22.42 3.34 -4.28
C LEU A 454 23.25 4.44 -4.95
N THR A 455 24.55 4.20 -5.11
CA THR A 455 25.46 5.18 -5.71
C THR A 455 25.24 5.30 -7.20
N ASN A 456 25.13 6.52 -7.71
CA ASN A 456 25.05 6.78 -9.13
C ASN A 456 26.45 6.69 -9.75
N ILE A 457 26.68 5.69 -10.57
CA ILE A 457 27.94 5.44 -11.30
C ILE A 457 27.82 5.81 -12.78
N GLY A 458 26.73 6.44 -13.18
CA GLY A 458 26.44 6.88 -14.54
C GLY A 458 26.92 8.31 -14.81
N THR A 459 26.03 9.12 -15.34
CA THR A 459 26.25 10.56 -15.57
C THR A 459 25.05 11.34 -15.05
N ILE A 460 25.19 12.66 -14.93
CA ILE A 460 24.09 13.53 -14.48
C ILE A 460 22.82 13.39 -15.34
N ASN A 461 22.95 13.24 -16.65
CA ASN A 461 21.83 13.11 -17.59
C ASN A 461 21.40 11.64 -17.85
N LYS A 462 22.11 10.67 -17.32
CA LYS A 462 21.79 9.23 -17.44
C LYS A 462 22.27 8.50 -16.19
N PRO A 463 21.53 8.65 -15.09
CA PRO A 463 21.86 7.98 -13.84
C PRO A 463 21.89 6.45 -14.02
N GLN A 464 22.89 5.81 -13.44
CA GLN A 464 23.02 4.37 -13.36
C GLN A 464 23.40 4.01 -11.94
N LEU A 465 22.54 3.27 -11.26
CA LEU A 465 22.75 2.96 -9.86
C LEU A 465 23.55 1.66 -9.70
N ALA A 466 24.58 1.73 -8.87
CA ALA A 466 25.29 0.54 -8.40
C ALA A 466 24.38 -0.32 -7.53
N ALA A 467 24.77 -1.58 -7.27
CA ALA A 467 24.07 -2.42 -6.32
C ALA A 467 24.01 -1.76 -4.93
N ALA A 468 22.88 -1.87 -4.26
CA ALA A 468 22.68 -1.29 -2.93
C ALA A 468 23.70 -1.84 -1.91
N HIS A 469 24.19 -0.97 -1.05
CA HIS A 469 25.00 -1.37 0.10
C HIS A 469 24.54 -0.61 1.36
N VAL A 470 24.56 -1.30 2.50
CA VAL A 470 24.16 -0.71 3.78
C VAL A 470 25.21 0.28 4.26
N LEU A 471 24.78 1.47 4.68
CA LEU A 471 25.67 2.48 5.24
C LEU A 471 26.35 1.96 6.51
N GLN A 472 27.60 2.35 6.68
CA GLN A 472 28.40 2.03 7.88
C GLN A 472 28.62 3.29 8.72
N VAL A 473 28.59 3.11 10.04
CA VAL A 473 28.82 4.18 11.02
C VAL A 473 30.11 3.90 11.78
N ALA A 474 30.89 4.92 12.03
CA ALA A 474 32.13 4.84 12.82
C ALA A 474 31.82 4.73 14.32
N TRP A 475 31.23 3.61 14.73
CA TRP A 475 30.91 3.34 16.13
C TRP A 475 32.20 3.28 16.97
N SER A 476 32.19 3.88 18.17
CA SER A 476 33.25 3.68 19.17
C SER A 476 33.11 2.36 19.92
N ASP A 477 31.88 1.83 19.94
CA ASP A 477 31.50 0.61 20.65
C ASP A 477 30.65 -0.28 19.74
N THR A 478 29.96 -1.24 20.29
CA THR A 478 29.02 -2.11 19.56
C THR A 478 27.92 -1.27 18.86
N PRO A 479 27.65 -1.52 17.57
CA PRO A 479 26.56 -0.84 16.86
C PRO A 479 25.24 -0.92 17.61
N THR A 480 24.54 0.19 17.70
CA THR A 480 23.19 0.23 18.31
C THR A 480 22.16 -0.35 17.34
N LYS A 481 21.10 -0.93 17.88
CA LYS A 481 19.98 -1.46 17.09
C LYS A 481 18.65 -1.28 17.82
N PRO A 482 17.52 -1.19 17.11
CA PRO A 482 16.20 -1.19 17.73
C PRO A 482 15.93 -2.45 18.56
N ALA A 483 15.16 -2.31 19.64
CA ALA A 483 14.87 -3.42 20.54
C ALA A 483 14.11 -4.58 19.88
N TRP A 484 13.31 -4.32 18.84
CA TRP A 484 12.57 -5.33 18.07
C TRP A 484 13.45 -6.16 17.11
N MET A 485 14.69 -5.70 16.84
CA MET A 485 15.59 -6.33 15.88
C MET A 485 16.30 -7.52 16.56
N TRP A 486 15.99 -8.75 16.15
CA TRP A 486 16.62 -9.98 16.72
C TRP A 486 18.04 -10.20 16.19
N TRP A 487 18.39 -9.71 14.99
CA TRP A 487 19.74 -9.83 14.42
C TRP A 487 20.65 -8.67 14.88
N ASN A 488 21.94 -8.85 14.74
CA ASN A 488 22.93 -7.81 14.99
C ASN A 488 23.41 -7.19 13.67
N PRO A 489 23.58 -5.87 13.59
CA PRO A 489 24.22 -5.22 12.45
C PRO A 489 25.61 -5.81 12.18
N LYS A 490 25.95 -6.02 10.91
CA LYS A 490 27.26 -6.56 10.51
C LYS A 490 28.21 -5.39 10.19
N ASN A 491 29.52 -5.56 10.45
CA ASN A 491 30.56 -4.64 9.99
C ASN A 491 30.27 -3.16 10.21
N ASN A 492 29.72 -2.79 11.34
CA ASN A 492 29.31 -1.41 11.66
C ASN A 492 28.13 -0.86 10.83
N GLU A 493 27.34 -1.70 10.20
CA GLU A 493 26.14 -1.29 9.46
C GLU A 493 25.20 -0.43 10.32
N LEU A 494 24.57 0.56 9.69
CA LEU A 494 23.55 1.39 10.31
C LEU A 494 22.22 0.63 10.37
N ALA A 495 21.75 0.38 11.59
CA ALA A 495 20.39 -0.11 11.85
C ALA A 495 19.60 0.95 12.63
N THR A 496 18.43 1.30 12.12
CA THR A 496 17.55 2.33 12.67
C THR A 496 16.10 1.84 12.68
N GLN A 497 15.15 2.73 12.87
CA GLN A 497 13.73 2.39 12.75
C GLN A 497 13.40 2.03 11.29
N TRP A 498 12.56 1.03 11.10
CA TRP A 498 12.15 0.59 9.76
C TRP A 498 11.12 1.52 9.12
N ARG A 499 11.06 1.57 7.79
CA ARG A 499 10.10 2.38 7.01
C ARG A 499 10.15 3.88 7.34
N THR A 500 11.30 4.40 7.72
CA THR A 500 11.49 5.83 8.02
C THR A 500 12.28 6.50 6.91
N THR A 501 12.04 7.79 6.66
CA THR A 501 12.74 8.51 5.60
C THR A 501 14.18 8.78 6.02
N PRO A 502 15.21 8.32 5.27
CA PRO A 502 16.58 8.77 5.42
C PRO A 502 16.74 10.07 4.63
N ILE A 503 17.17 11.17 5.23
CA ILE A 503 17.30 12.46 4.55
C ILE A 503 18.77 12.81 4.42
N GLY A 504 19.27 12.88 3.17
CA GLY A 504 20.62 13.40 2.86
C GLY A 504 20.58 14.92 2.73
N ILE A 505 21.33 15.63 3.58
CA ILE A 505 21.41 17.10 3.58
C ILE A 505 22.71 17.56 4.25
N ASP A 506 23.36 18.59 3.74
CA ASP A 506 24.46 19.28 4.45
C ASP A 506 23.86 20.16 5.57
N TRP A 507 23.65 19.55 6.74
CA TRP A 507 22.95 20.20 7.85
C TRP A 507 23.84 21.25 8.54
N ASN A 508 25.11 20.95 8.70
CA ASN A 508 26.06 21.81 9.40
C ASN A 508 26.77 22.83 8.48
N LYS A 509 26.49 22.78 7.18
CA LYS A 509 27.04 23.66 6.13
C LYS A 509 28.58 23.55 6.00
N ASP A 510 29.11 22.34 6.17
CA ASP A 510 30.55 22.06 6.01
C ASP A 510 30.94 21.53 4.62
N GLY A 511 29.96 21.39 3.73
CA GLY A 511 30.12 20.91 2.35
C GLY A 511 30.07 19.38 2.23
N LEU A 512 29.66 18.66 3.29
CA LEU A 512 29.44 17.22 3.28
C LEU A 512 27.96 16.90 3.51
N THR A 513 27.44 15.99 2.75
CA THR A 513 26.05 15.52 2.95
C THR A 513 25.95 14.68 4.21
N ASP A 514 25.27 15.17 5.24
CA ASP A 514 24.92 14.46 6.46
C ASP A 514 23.69 13.58 6.26
N LEU A 515 23.38 12.70 7.26
CA LEU A 515 22.15 11.93 7.29
C LEU A 515 21.28 12.39 8.47
N LEU A 516 20.03 12.79 8.18
CA LEU A 516 18.99 12.89 9.20
C LEU A 516 18.12 11.64 9.17
N SER A 517 17.96 10.99 10.30
CA SER A 517 17.10 9.80 10.45
C SER A 517 16.76 9.58 11.91
N LEU A 518 15.89 8.62 12.20
CA LEU A 518 15.64 8.19 13.56
C LEU A 518 16.79 7.31 14.07
N ASP A 519 17.11 7.42 15.35
CA ASP A 519 17.99 6.46 16.01
C ASP A 519 17.23 5.17 16.41
N HIS A 520 17.92 4.24 17.04
CA HIS A 520 17.37 2.96 17.48
C HIS A 520 16.23 3.08 18.51
N GLU A 521 16.11 4.19 19.21
CA GLU A 521 15.03 4.48 20.19
C GLU A 521 13.94 5.40 19.60
N GLY A 522 14.05 5.78 18.32
CA GLY A 522 13.07 6.59 17.62
C GLY A 522 13.20 8.11 17.83
N TYR A 523 14.36 8.59 18.29
CA TYR A 523 14.67 10.01 18.30
C TYR A 523 15.14 10.46 16.91
N PHE A 524 14.72 11.64 16.49
CA PHE A 524 15.23 12.27 15.28
C PHE A 524 16.64 12.80 15.53
N CYS A 525 17.59 12.38 14.72
CA CYS A 525 19.01 12.54 14.95
C CYS A 525 19.76 13.03 13.72
N LEU A 526 20.88 13.69 13.98
CA LEU A 526 21.92 14.00 13.01
C LEU A 526 23.02 12.95 13.08
N TYR A 527 23.29 12.30 11.95
CA TYR A 527 24.46 11.48 11.67
C TYR A 527 25.39 12.33 10.81
N GLU A 528 26.41 12.91 11.44
CA GLU A 528 27.31 13.86 10.80
C GLU A 528 28.34 13.14 9.94
N ARG A 529 28.59 13.63 8.71
CA ARG A 529 29.69 13.16 7.85
C ARG A 529 30.96 13.91 8.17
N LYS A 530 32.10 13.20 8.12
CA LYS A 530 33.40 13.79 8.38
C LYS A 530 34.50 13.17 7.54
N ARG A 531 35.50 13.95 7.18
CA ARG A 531 36.74 13.43 6.62
C ARG A 531 37.72 13.06 7.73
N GLN A 532 38.13 11.79 7.78
CA GLN A 532 39.11 11.26 8.70
C GLN A 532 40.11 10.40 7.91
N ASP A 533 41.39 10.69 8.02
CA ASP A 533 42.45 9.98 7.27
C ASP A 533 42.20 9.87 5.76
N GLY A 534 41.65 10.94 5.16
CA GLY A 534 41.30 11.03 3.74
C GLY A 534 40.04 10.28 3.32
N LYS A 535 39.33 9.60 4.25
CA LYS A 535 38.09 8.89 4.00
C LYS A 535 36.90 9.65 4.54
N LEU A 536 35.76 9.56 3.85
CA LEU A 536 34.47 10.01 4.38
C LEU A 536 33.91 8.94 5.32
N ILE A 537 33.60 9.32 6.54
CA ILE A 537 32.98 8.46 7.55
C ILE A 537 31.67 9.09 8.02
N LEU A 538 30.73 8.27 8.44
CA LEU A 538 29.49 8.67 9.09
C LEU A 538 29.64 8.47 10.59
N LEU A 539 29.41 9.52 11.39
CA LEU A 539 29.55 9.48 12.83
C LEU A 539 28.28 8.90 13.49
N PRO A 540 28.36 8.38 14.72
CA PRO A 540 27.20 7.96 15.49
C PRO A 540 26.16 9.07 15.66
N PRO A 541 24.86 8.72 15.84
CA PRO A 541 23.79 9.71 15.90
C PRO A 541 23.91 10.65 17.10
N ARG A 542 23.58 11.91 16.88
CA ARG A 542 23.46 12.91 17.94
C ARG A 542 22.02 13.42 18.01
N ARG A 543 21.44 13.43 19.21
CA ARG A 543 20.09 13.95 19.49
C ARG A 543 20.17 15.47 19.66
N VAL A 544 20.21 16.19 18.56
CA VAL A 544 20.39 17.64 18.50
C VAL A 544 19.09 18.40 18.19
N PHE A 545 18.03 17.67 17.85
CA PHE A 545 16.71 18.20 17.53
C PHE A 545 15.80 18.11 18.74
N TYR A 546 15.14 19.22 19.09
CA TYR A 546 14.32 19.36 20.29
C TYR A 546 12.93 19.87 19.93
N GLY A 547 11.89 19.36 20.59
CA GLY A 547 10.59 19.99 20.62
C GLY A 547 10.52 21.05 21.71
N ASP A 548 9.74 22.09 21.51
CA ASP A 548 9.34 23.00 22.57
C ASP A 548 8.20 22.39 23.42
N ASN A 549 7.54 23.18 24.28
CA ASN A 549 6.47 22.70 25.17
C ASN A 549 5.17 22.29 24.45
N ASN A 550 5.09 22.39 23.10
CA ASN A 550 3.95 21.93 22.34
C ASN A 550 4.16 20.48 21.94
N SER A 551 3.31 19.62 22.46
CA SER A 551 3.32 18.21 22.06
C SER A 551 2.91 18.05 20.60
N ILE A 552 3.68 17.31 19.83
CA ILE A 552 3.26 16.83 18.51
C ILE A 552 2.07 15.89 18.74
N THR A 553 0.88 16.31 18.38
CA THR A 553 -0.33 15.50 18.52
C THR A 553 -0.43 14.53 17.33
N ASP A 554 -0.05 13.29 17.54
CA ASP A 554 -0.38 12.19 16.63
C ASP A 554 -1.66 11.51 17.15
N PRO A 555 -2.76 11.45 16.35
CA PRO A 555 -3.97 10.77 16.76
C PRO A 555 -3.77 9.27 17.06
N ASN A 556 -2.67 8.68 16.59
CA ASN A 556 -2.28 7.30 16.90
C ASN A 556 -1.36 7.18 18.12
N HIS A 557 -1.11 8.24 18.87
CA HIS A 557 -0.26 8.27 20.06
C HIS A 557 1.17 7.73 19.84
N ARG A 558 1.74 7.94 18.66
CA ARG A 558 3.08 7.45 18.29
C ARG A 558 4.20 8.42 18.60
N VAL A 559 3.88 9.58 19.08
CA VAL A 559 4.83 10.64 19.45
C VAL A 559 4.71 10.97 20.92
N ARG A 560 5.82 11.02 21.59
CA ARG A 560 5.91 11.35 23.01
C ARG A 560 6.73 12.61 23.19
N ASN A 561 6.08 13.78 23.07
CA ASN A 561 6.67 15.07 23.40
C ASN A 561 5.68 15.87 24.25
N ALA A 562 5.56 15.48 25.51
CA ALA A 562 4.79 16.29 26.44
C ALA A 562 5.61 17.48 26.98
N ASP A 563 6.95 17.39 26.91
CA ASP A 563 7.86 18.35 27.53
C ASP A 563 8.97 18.75 26.56
N ALA A 564 9.58 19.93 26.80
CA ALA A 564 10.78 20.36 26.09
C ALA A 564 11.89 19.31 26.23
N GLY A 565 12.34 18.76 25.14
CA GLY A 565 13.34 17.69 25.12
C GLY A 565 13.72 17.22 23.73
N PRO A 566 14.61 16.23 23.64
CA PRO A 566 14.95 15.63 22.35
C PRO A 566 13.70 15.13 21.63
N LEU A 567 13.62 15.37 20.32
CA LEU A 567 12.47 15.08 19.48
C LEU A 567 12.34 13.57 19.23
N GLN A 568 11.57 12.88 20.08
CA GLN A 568 11.27 11.46 19.92
C GLN A 568 10.01 11.29 19.06
N LEU A 569 10.19 11.02 17.78
CA LEU A 569 9.10 10.88 16.81
C LEU A 569 8.46 9.50 16.83
N ASN A 570 9.11 8.52 17.44
CA ASN A 570 8.62 7.16 17.58
C ASN A 570 9.08 6.53 18.89
N TYR A 571 8.16 6.09 19.75
CA TYR A 571 8.49 5.51 21.06
C TYR A 571 8.08 4.04 21.22
N ARG A 572 7.51 3.41 20.20
CA ARG A 572 7.07 2.02 20.28
C ARG A 572 8.22 1.06 20.03
N ILE A 573 8.21 -0.05 20.77
CA ILE A 573 9.30 -1.02 20.80
C ILE A 573 9.25 -1.99 19.62
N ALA A 574 8.05 -2.31 19.10
CA ALA A 574 7.86 -3.31 18.04
C ALA A 574 7.16 -2.70 16.82
N GLY A 575 6.54 -3.48 15.99
CA GLY A 575 6.01 -3.09 14.68
C GLY A 575 5.19 -1.82 14.54
N GLY A 576 4.71 -1.25 15.65
CA GLY A 576 4.18 0.11 15.66
C GLY A 576 5.22 1.17 15.34
N SER A 577 6.52 0.83 15.31
CA SER A 577 7.62 1.78 15.11
C SER A 577 7.74 2.31 13.69
N GLY A 578 7.45 1.52 12.69
CA GLY A 578 7.85 1.75 11.31
C GLY A 578 6.98 2.68 10.48
N ARG A 579 6.43 3.76 11.00
CA ARG A 579 5.52 4.60 10.20
C ARG A 579 5.87 6.07 10.18
N ARG A 580 7.07 6.45 10.68
CA ARG A 580 7.48 7.85 10.72
C ARG A 580 8.19 8.26 9.44
N LYS A 581 7.62 9.26 8.75
CA LYS A 581 8.22 9.93 7.61
C LYS A 581 8.44 11.38 7.97
N VAL A 582 9.61 11.87 7.62
CA VAL A 582 10.02 13.25 7.90
C VAL A 582 10.63 13.81 6.63
N TRP A 583 10.44 15.10 6.39
CA TRP A 583 11.16 15.85 5.37
C TRP A 583 11.69 17.16 5.95
N ALA A 584 12.82 17.64 5.45
CA ALA A 584 13.48 18.85 5.93
C ALA A 584 13.49 19.90 4.79
N THR A 585 12.99 21.10 5.08
CA THR A 585 12.89 22.19 4.09
C THR A 585 12.70 23.53 4.79
N ASP A 586 13.11 24.64 4.19
CA ASP A 586 12.73 25.99 4.61
C ASP A 586 11.32 26.32 4.12
N TRP A 587 10.31 25.88 4.87
CA TRP A 587 8.91 26.01 4.46
C TRP A 587 8.40 27.45 4.48
N ASN A 588 8.82 28.23 5.49
CA ASN A 588 8.33 29.59 5.73
C ASN A 588 9.20 30.69 5.10
N GLY A 589 10.37 30.35 4.55
CA GLY A 589 11.29 31.26 3.88
C GLY A 589 12.10 32.14 4.81
N ASP A 590 12.31 31.72 6.05
CA ASP A 590 13.08 32.49 7.04
C ASP A 590 14.58 32.14 7.06
N GLY A 591 15.01 31.21 6.20
CA GLY A 591 16.39 30.74 6.08
C GLY A 591 16.76 29.63 7.05
N ASN A 592 15.84 29.19 7.89
CA ASN A 592 16.01 28.02 8.77
C ASN A 592 15.32 26.80 8.15
N VAL A 593 15.79 25.61 8.51
CA VAL A 593 15.21 24.37 8.03
C VAL A 593 14.11 23.90 8.96
N ASP A 594 12.88 23.85 8.45
CA ASP A 594 11.70 23.30 9.11
C ASP A 594 11.56 21.80 8.83
N LEU A 595 10.66 21.12 9.56
CA LEU A 595 10.36 19.72 9.38
C LEU A 595 8.89 19.51 9.02
N LEU A 596 8.65 18.69 8.00
CA LEU A 596 7.33 18.10 7.71
C LEU A 596 7.31 16.69 8.27
N VAL A 597 6.43 16.42 9.24
CA VAL A 597 6.30 15.11 9.87
C VAL A 597 4.95 14.51 9.53
N ASN A 598 4.90 13.27 9.08
CA ASN A 598 3.67 12.62 8.67
C ASN A 598 2.58 12.61 9.76
N SER A 599 1.35 12.92 9.36
CA SER A 599 0.16 12.99 10.21
C SER A 599 -1.10 12.71 9.39
N SER A 600 -2.21 13.44 9.56
CA SER A 600 -3.36 13.39 8.63
C SER A 600 -2.99 13.75 7.18
N ASN A 601 -1.98 14.57 7.02
CA ASN A 601 -1.23 14.90 5.79
C ASN A 601 0.23 15.12 6.15
N ALA A 602 0.61 16.28 6.69
CA ALA A 602 1.89 16.55 7.33
C ALA A 602 1.72 17.58 8.43
N ASN A 603 2.31 17.36 9.60
CA ASN A 603 2.49 18.43 10.60
C ASN A 603 3.72 19.25 10.24
N LEU A 604 3.59 20.55 10.30
CA LEU A 604 4.69 21.49 10.09
C LEU A 604 5.32 21.84 11.45
N LEU A 605 6.58 21.51 11.60
CA LEU A 605 7.40 21.88 12.75
C LEU A 605 8.34 23.00 12.35
N LEU A 606 8.06 24.22 12.76
CA LEU A 606 8.91 25.38 12.48
C LEU A 606 10.12 25.42 13.41
N GLN A 607 11.30 25.65 12.85
CA GLN A 607 12.49 25.89 13.65
C GLN A 607 12.40 27.27 14.31
N VAL A 608 12.29 27.31 15.64
CA VAL A 608 12.10 28.55 16.40
C VAL A 608 13.34 29.04 17.11
N ASN A 609 14.33 28.18 17.30
CA ASN A 609 15.59 28.54 17.96
C ASN A 609 16.73 27.60 17.55
N SER A 610 17.96 28.14 17.56
CA SER A 610 19.19 27.40 17.35
C SER A 610 20.24 27.95 18.32
N THR A 611 20.66 27.17 19.30
CA THR A 611 21.71 27.51 20.26
C THR A 611 22.57 26.30 20.59
N ASP A 612 23.89 26.46 20.69
CA ASP A 612 24.83 25.41 21.12
C ASP A 612 24.69 24.05 20.41
N ASN A 613 24.52 24.05 19.10
CA ASN A 613 24.25 22.84 18.30
C ASN A 613 22.94 22.12 18.69
N ARG A 614 21.94 22.86 19.14
CA ARG A 614 20.57 22.40 19.34
C ARG A 614 19.61 23.21 18.50
N TRP A 615 18.70 22.50 17.81
CA TRP A 615 17.65 23.10 17.00
C TRP A 615 16.31 22.76 17.62
N THR A 616 15.55 23.80 17.96
CA THR A 616 14.25 23.66 18.63
C THR A 616 13.12 23.94 17.66
N PHE A 617 12.14 23.07 17.65
CA PHE A 617 11.00 23.08 16.74
C PHE A 617 9.68 23.26 17.49
N HIS A 618 8.79 24.05 16.88
CA HIS A 618 7.42 24.26 17.32
C HIS A 618 6.44 23.60 16.35
N ASP A 619 5.58 22.70 16.83
CA ASP A 619 4.55 22.05 16.02
C ASP A 619 3.35 22.99 15.81
N THR A 620 3.13 23.42 14.57
CA THR A 620 1.98 24.25 14.16
C THR A 620 0.74 23.44 13.81
N GLY A 621 0.82 22.12 13.84
CA GLY A 621 -0.24 21.20 13.43
C GLY A 621 -0.20 20.88 11.94
N PRO A 622 -1.28 20.24 11.41
CA PRO A 622 -1.34 19.82 10.03
C PRO A 622 -1.40 20.99 9.05
N LEU A 623 -0.73 20.83 7.89
CA LEU A 623 -0.70 21.85 6.83
C LEU A 623 -2.09 22.21 6.34
N VAL A 624 -2.98 21.24 6.21
CA VAL A 624 -4.38 21.44 5.81
C VAL A 624 -5.32 20.59 6.66
N LYS A 625 -6.60 20.94 6.65
CA LYS A 625 -7.64 20.18 7.37
C LYS A 625 -7.98 18.85 6.72
N GLN A 626 -7.77 18.73 5.41
CA GLN A 626 -8.05 17.50 4.68
C GLN A 626 -7.11 16.38 5.13
N SER A 627 -7.66 15.21 5.45
CA SER A 627 -6.87 14.02 5.74
C SER A 627 -6.77 13.14 4.49
N ILE A 628 -5.55 12.74 4.16
CA ILE A 628 -5.24 11.70 3.18
C ILE A 628 -4.66 10.45 3.86
N GLN A 629 -4.70 10.41 5.20
CA GLN A 629 -4.17 9.31 6.00
C GLN A 629 -5.13 8.11 6.00
N GLY A 630 -4.59 6.95 5.64
CA GLY A 630 -5.08 5.66 6.07
C GLY A 630 -4.23 5.19 7.26
N HIS A 631 -3.24 4.31 7.02
CA HIS A 631 -2.23 3.94 8.03
C HIS A 631 -1.15 5.02 8.20
N THR A 632 -0.75 5.68 7.10
CA THR A 632 0.34 6.67 7.11
C THR A 632 0.27 7.58 5.89
N THR A 633 0.99 8.70 5.95
CA THR A 633 1.30 9.59 4.82
C THR A 633 2.81 9.69 4.67
N SER A 634 3.29 10.20 3.55
CA SER A 634 4.72 10.44 3.32
C SER A 634 4.91 11.84 2.76
N PRO A 635 5.14 12.85 3.63
CA PRO A 635 5.35 14.23 3.20
C PRO A 635 6.73 14.43 2.59
N THR A 636 6.80 15.26 1.56
CA THR A 636 7.99 15.81 0.95
C THR A 636 7.66 17.16 0.33
N VAL A 637 8.59 17.74 -0.42
CA VAL A 637 8.38 18.98 -1.16
C VAL A 637 8.84 18.85 -2.60
N VAL A 638 8.31 19.73 -3.46
CA VAL A 638 8.66 19.86 -4.86
C VAL A 638 8.45 21.31 -5.28
N ASP A 639 9.14 21.77 -6.32
CA ASP A 639 8.91 23.07 -6.94
C ASP A 639 8.62 22.88 -8.43
N PHE A 640 7.36 22.52 -8.76
CA PHE A 640 6.97 22.32 -10.16
C PHE A 640 6.83 23.64 -10.93
N ASN A 641 6.43 24.71 -10.24
CA ASN A 641 6.16 26.00 -10.86
C ASN A 641 7.42 26.88 -11.03
N GLY A 642 8.58 26.45 -10.52
CA GLY A 642 9.88 27.12 -10.67
C GLY A 642 10.00 28.45 -9.93
N ASP A 643 9.15 28.69 -8.90
CA ASP A 643 9.17 29.96 -8.16
C ASP A 643 10.19 29.98 -7.02
N GLY A 644 10.92 28.89 -6.80
CA GLY A 644 11.91 28.73 -5.76
C GLY A 644 11.31 28.53 -4.37
N ILE A 645 10.00 28.31 -4.25
CA ILE A 645 9.29 28.07 -2.99
C ILE A 645 8.90 26.59 -2.93
N PRO A 646 9.25 25.87 -1.85
CA PRO A 646 8.90 24.47 -1.75
C PRO A 646 7.40 24.27 -1.57
N ASP A 647 6.76 23.58 -2.50
CA ASP A 647 5.36 23.16 -2.45
C ASP A 647 5.24 21.81 -1.76
N TYR A 648 4.08 21.47 -1.20
CA TYR A 648 3.83 20.18 -0.57
C TYR A 648 3.60 19.09 -1.64
N LEU A 649 4.31 18.00 -1.50
CA LEU A 649 4.05 16.75 -2.17
C LEU A 649 3.88 15.65 -1.12
N GLY A 650 2.82 14.87 -1.19
CA GLY A 650 2.56 13.82 -0.21
C GLY A 650 2.14 12.51 -0.86
N GLY A 651 2.74 11.41 -0.41
CA GLY A 651 2.25 10.07 -0.72
C GLY A 651 1.22 9.61 0.30
N ALA A 652 0.23 8.85 -0.15
CA ALA A 652 -0.81 8.30 0.71
C ALA A 652 -0.82 6.77 0.66
N GLU A 653 -1.63 6.16 1.53
CA GLU A 653 -1.75 4.71 1.62
C GLU A 653 -2.31 4.08 0.34
N ASP A 654 -3.23 4.78 -0.32
CA ASP A 654 -3.80 4.35 -1.60
C ASP A 654 -2.81 4.39 -2.79
N GLY A 655 -1.55 4.73 -2.53
CA GLY A 655 -0.50 4.84 -3.54
C GLY A 655 -0.55 6.12 -4.38
N ARG A 656 -1.56 6.97 -4.20
CA ARG A 656 -1.68 8.23 -4.93
C ARG A 656 -0.75 9.29 -4.37
N LEU A 657 -0.34 10.22 -5.26
CA LEU A 657 0.49 11.36 -4.95
C LEU A 657 -0.38 12.62 -4.91
N TYR A 658 -0.26 13.39 -3.84
CA TYR A 658 -1.08 14.57 -3.57
C TYR A 658 -0.21 15.82 -3.52
N TYR A 659 -0.64 16.86 -4.21
CA TYR A 659 0.06 18.13 -4.34
C TYR A 659 -0.74 19.27 -3.72
N GLN A 660 -0.03 20.24 -3.18
CA GLN A 660 -0.57 21.53 -2.77
C GLN A 660 0.50 22.61 -2.88
N ARG A 661 0.17 23.70 -3.56
CA ARG A 661 1.01 24.88 -3.62
C ARG A 661 1.24 25.47 -2.23
N ASN A 662 2.47 25.91 -1.95
CA ASN A 662 2.78 26.63 -0.72
C ASN A 662 1.99 27.93 -0.65
N PRO A 663 1.42 28.31 0.51
CA PRO A 663 0.70 29.57 0.66
C PRO A 663 1.52 30.83 0.35
N ARG A 664 2.86 30.73 0.31
CA ARG A 664 3.76 31.83 -0.08
C ARG A 664 3.92 31.99 -1.59
N SER A 665 3.67 30.93 -2.35
CA SER A 665 3.72 30.97 -3.82
C SER A 665 2.61 31.86 -4.36
N ASN A 666 2.92 32.72 -5.33
CA ASN A 666 1.99 33.71 -5.91
C ASN A 666 1.01 33.10 -6.92
#